data_47a71348c199a078c20876eb51ea07a0
#
_entry.id   47a71348c199a078c20876eb51ea07a0
#
_cell.length_a   1.000
_cell.length_b   1.000
_cell.length_c   1.000
_cell.angle_alpha   90.00
_cell.angle_beta   90.00
_cell.angle_gamma   90.00
#
_symmetry.space_group_name_H-M   'P 1'
#
loop_
_entity.id
_entity.type
_entity.pdbx_description
1 polymer ?
#
loop_
_entity_poly.entity_id
_entity_poly.type
_entity_poly.pdbx_seq_one_letter_code
_entity_poly.pdbx_strand_id
1 'polypeptide(L)'
;MRKRMKKKFAAICISLAITLTGPGMSMVTMTYADEITKENQQDQEISNDQNNTKDGENSNTNDGKETENDLIQGNDSDSSQEKAEENITEEESKEDNMEAQQEEPSEETDSEEAVTQRKVLNINDGWNFSTNDTSTAGWNFPSGAGNGVVNLPHSWEYVHPRQSYIPQMNSKTVTYEKTVNISEIKNKNLFIKFYGAARNTEVFIDGEKVGTHVGGYSAFVFDITNYVQGKDEITIKANVTNIDTVSIPINVDYTQWGGIYRDVELISTDDQYISLEDYGNKGIYIDSNVNGTTADVNVKNEISNKSNDDKELKIVTDIYDADGNKVTGTEQKVTAKANKNVQPYSTKCQIDNVHLWNGTKDPYLYTANVTVYNENDEVLDTVSDNFGVRTYEIKNGKFYLNGQEYEIHGVGMHQDREGYGNAVPDDLKVQDMNLMQEMGVNAIRTSHYPHSQSTYNLADERGMLVYCEIPYYLLLSNAESYKTSIKEELKEMIRQGYNHPSIMMWGIENEVYQPASAAAFGKDFQINENTLVSFNSSVAKLAQKEDTTRYIVQAQIDSSNANKVCAKWSKNGNVDYTGVNLYVGFKSSVSSADDEGRKEITDTLNRKLNEYKQTYNASSMMITEYGAGANINQHATMDENFSWSSDDASKDKHYEEYQAFVLETYYSLIQKRKDIPVSFVWNMFDFSCYRNEGGIPRRNTKGLVCYDHTTKKDAFYFYKANWNQQDKFVYLTSKRYTERDTKYQQIKVYSNCEGVELFVNGQSVGKGRKQQSGVFVWDT
;
A
#
# COMPACT_ATOMS: atom_id res chain seq x y z
N MET A 1 -1.44 -39.62 19.01
CA MET A 1 -0.74 -38.30 18.99
C MET A 1 -1.66 -37.12 18.66
N ARG A 2 -2.42 -37.17 17.56
CA ARG A 2 -3.39 -36.08 17.18
C ARG A 2 -4.47 -35.75 18.25
N LYS A 3 -5.06 -36.73 18.93
CA LYS A 3 -6.04 -36.47 20.00
C LYS A 3 -5.45 -35.82 21.27
N ARG A 4 -4.18 -36.09 21.59
CA ARG A 4 -3.51 -35.39 22.74
C ARG A 4 -3.10 -33.94 22.43
N MET A 5 -2.76 -33.65 21.19
CA MET A 5 -2.49 -32.26 20.78
C MET A 5 -3.77 -31.39 20.78
N LYS A 6 -4.90 -31.91 20.27
CA LYS A 6 -6.18 -31.18 20.31
C LYS A 6 -6.64 -30.85 21.74
N LYS A 7 -6.46 -31.77 22.70
CA LYS A 7 -6.80 -31.52 24.11
C LYS A 7 -5.86 -30.47 24.78
N LYS A 8 -4.58 -30.44 24.43
CA LYS A 8 -3.65 -29.42 24.95
C LYS A 8 -3.96 -28.03 24.38
N PHE A 9 -4.36 -27.92 23.10
CA PHE A 9 -4.70 -26.66 22.47
C PHE A 9 -5.97 -26.04 23.07
N ALA A 10 -7.02 -26.84 23.29
CA ALA A 10 -8.24 -26.38 23.96
C ALA A 10 -8.01 -25.97 25.42
N ALA A 11 -7.15 -26.69 26.15
CA ALA A 11 -6.79 -26.33 27.52
C ALA A 11 -5.98 -25.00 27.63
N ILE A 12 -5.13 -24.73 26.63
CA ILE A 12 -4.35 -23.48 26.58
C ILE A 12 -5.26 -22.29 26.25
N CYS A 13 -6.21 -22.45 25.33
CA CYS A 13 -7.19 -21.38 25.01
C CYS A 13 -8.08 -21.04 26.23
N ILE A 14 -8.56 -22.04 26.97
CA ILE A 14 -9.38 -21.83 28.18
C ILE A 14 -8.57 -21.16 29.31
N SER A 15 -7.30 -21.51 29.49
CA SER A 15 -6.42 -20.90 30.48
C SER A 15 -6.07 -19.45 30.13
N LEU A 16 -5.96 -19.09 28.86
CA LEU A 16 -5.72 -17.70 28.40
C LEU A 16 -6.95 -16.82 28.63
N ALA A 17 -8.15 -17.32 28.37
CA ALA A 17 -9.39 -16.55 28.60
C ALA A 17 -9.59 -16.17 30.07
N ILE A 18 -9.15 -17.01 31.03
CA ILE A 18 -9.29 -16.76 32.47
C ILE A 18 -8.21 -15.79 32.99
N THR A 19 -7.05 -15.70 32.35
CA THR A 19 -5.95 -14.81 32.77
C THR A 19 -6.06 -13.39 32.22
N LEU A 20 -6.94 -13.14 31.26
CA LEU A 20 -7.11 -11.85 30.58
C LEU A 20 -8.21 -10.95 31.20
N THR A 21 -8.79 -11.32 32.33
CA THR A 21 -9.83 -10.55 33.04
C THR A 21 -9.30 -9.45 33.95
N GLY A 22 -8.20 -8.79 33.60
CA GLY A 22 -7.71 -7.59 34.28
C GLY A 22 -8.28 -6.30 33.64
N PRO A 23 -8.70 -5.31 34.44
CA PRO A 23 -9.31 -4.09 33.90
C PRO A 23 -8.29 -3.28 33.08
N GLY A 24 -8.44 -3.26 31.77
CA GLY A 24 -7.63 -2.44 30.84
C GLY A 24 -6.99 -3.16 29.66
N MET A 25 -7.04 -4.49 29.61
CA MET A 25 -6.47 -5.26 28.49
C MET A 25 -7.54 -5.89 27.56
N SER A 26 -8.80 -5.64 27.81
CA SER A 26 -9.87 -6.58 27.45
C SER A 26 -10.36 -6.54 25.99
N MET A 27 -10.14 -5.50 25.20
CA MET A 27 -10.93 -5.39 23.96
C MET A 27 -10.31 -5.97 22.68
N VAL A 28 -9.04 -5.88 22.46
CA VAL A 28 -8.43 -6.41 21.21
C VAL A 28 -8.15 -7.90 21.30
N THR A 29 -7.87 -8.41 22.50
CA THR A 29 -7.59 -9.83 22.75
C THR A 29 -8.84 -10.68 22.97
N MET A 30 -9.93 -10.11 23.52
CA MET A 30 -11.20 -10.83 23.70
C MET A 30 -11.90 -11.16 22.38
N THR A 31 -11.92 -10.25 21.41
CA THR A 31 -12.52 -10.53 20.09
C THR A 31 -11.83 -11.70 19.37
N TYR A 32 -10.52 -11.83 19.51
CA TYR A 32 -9.78 -12.91 18.86
C TYR A 32 -9.95 -14.28 19.58
N ALA A 33 -10.02 -14.27 20.91
CA ALA A 33 -10.25 -15.49 21.69
C ALA A 33 -11.72 -15.95 21.66
N ASP A 34 -12.67 -15.01 21.65
CA ASP A 34 -14.10 -15.30 21.54
C ASP A 34 -14.51 -15.85 20.18
N GLU A 35 -13.90 -15.37 19.07
CA GLU A 35 -14.13 -15.92 17.73
C GLU A 35 -13.62 -17.37 17.64
N ILE A 36 -12.44 -17.66 18.16
CA ILE A 36 -11.90 -19.05 18.19
C ILE A 36 -12.79 -19.99 19.04
N THR A 37 -13.38 -19.47 20.12
CA THR A 37 -14.23 -20.27 21.00
C THR A 37 -15.60 -20.55 20.36
N LYS A 38 -16.16 -19.58 19.64
CA LYS A 38 -17.45 -19.74 18.91
C LYS A 38 -17.31 -20.67 17.71
N GLU A 39 -16.23 -20.58 16.93
CA GLU A 39 -15.97 -21.54 15.84
C GLU A 39 -15.82 -22.98 16.34
N ASN A 40 -15.17 -23.20 17.49
CA ASN A 40 -15.06 -24.53 18.08
C ASN A 40 -16.38 -25.08 18.64
N GLN A 41 -17.34 -24.22 19.02
CA GLN A 41 -18.68 -24.63 19.42
C GLN A 41 -19.55 -24.97 18.20
N GLN A 42 -19.46 -24.19 17.13
CA GLN A 42 -20.19 -24.44 15.89
C GLN A 42 -19.71 -25.74 15.20
N ASP A 43 -18.38 -26.02 15.20
CA ASP A 43 -17.82 -27.30 14.72
C ASP A 43 -18.25 -28.51 15.58
N GLN A 44 -18.56 -28.30 16.86
CA GLN A 44 -19.08 -29.37 17.71
C GLN A 44 -20.58 -29.62 17.47
N GLU A 45 -21.38 -28.63 17.19
CA GLU A 45 -22.79 -28.76 16.82
C GLU A 45 -22.95 -29.42 15.45
N ILE A 46 -22.16 -29.01 14.45
CA ILE A 46 -22.17 -29.65 13.11
C ILE A 46 -21.68 -31.12 13.17
N SER A 47 -20.75 -31.45 14.04
CA SER A 47 -20.27 -32.83 14.21
C SER A 47 -21.27 -33.74 14.96
N ASN A 48 -22.13 -33.16 15.79
CA ASN A 48 -23.18 -33.89 16.49
C ASN A 48 -24.41 -34.15 15.59
N ASP A 49 -24.75 -33.24 14.69
CA ASP A 49 -25.84 -33.43 13.72
C ASP A 49 -25.51 -34.49 12.66
N GLN A 50 -24.25 -34.67 12.29
CA GLN A 50 -23.84 -35.70 11.33
C GLN A 50 -23.78 -37.11 11.95
N ASN A 51 -23.76 -37.25 13.26
CA ASN A 51 -23.75 -38.56 13.93
C ASN A 51 -25.15 -39.08 14.34
N ASN A 52 -26.19 -38.23 14.20
CA ASN A 52 -27.58 -38.65 14.57
C ASN A 52 -28.45 -39.11 13.37
N THR A 53 -27.89 -39.23 12.17
CA THR A 53 -28.61 -39.70 10.98
C THR A 53 -28.10 -41.04 10.46
N LYS A 54 -27.80 -41.98 11.34
CA LYS A 54 -27.61 -43.41 10.99
C LYS A 54 -28.13 -44.26 12.10
N ASP A 55 -29.41 -44.62 11.98
CA ASP A 55 -30.00 -45.91 12.35
C ASP A 55 -31.53 -45.85 12.09
N GLY A 56 -32.00 -46.77 11.24
CA GLY A 56 -33.45 -46.96 11.03
C GLY A 56 -33.80 -47.45 9.62
N GLU A 57 -33.42 -48.69 9.36
CA GLU A 57 -34.04 -49.78 8.59
C GLU A 57 -35.05 -49.48 7.46
N ASN A 58 -34.66 -50.01 6.30
CA ASN A 58 -35.34 -50.99 5.43
C ASN A 58 -36.86 -50.92 5.21
N SER A 59 -37.28 -50.74 3.96
CA SER A 59 -37.94 -51.78 3.16
C SER A 59 -38.35 -51.30 1.77
N ASN A 60 -37.90 -52.06 0.77
CA ASN A 60 -38.49 -52.46 -0.52
C ASN A 60 -39.74 -51.74 -1.03
N THR A 61 -39.78 -51.30 -2.28
CA THR A 61 -40.07 -52.08 -3.50
C THR A 61 -40.15 -51.18 -4.75
N ASN A 62 -39.50 -51.67 -5.76
CA ASN A 62 -39.70 -51.75 -7.20
C ASN A 62 -40.68 -50.88 -7.99
N ASP A 63 -40.17 -50.64 -9.21
CA ASP A 63 -40.82 -50.53 -10.54
C ASP A 63 -41.15 -49.08 -10.95
N GLY A 64 -40.73 -48.59 -12.08
CA GLY A 64 -40.36 -49.13 -13.35
C GLY A 64 -40.57 -48.09 -14.44
N LYS A 65 -39.65 -48.04 -15.43
CA LYS A 65 -39.84 -47.67 -16.84
C LYS A 65 -40.02 -46.18 -17.25
N GLU A 66 -38.97 -45.64 -17.90
CA GLU A 66 -38.83 -45.41 -19.38
C GLU A 66 -39.99 -44.66 -20.09
N THR A 67 -39.63 -43.58 -20.73
CA THR A 67 -39.49 -43.36 -22.21
C THR A 67 -39.33 -41.87 -22.44
N GLU A 68 -38.27 -41.44 -23.09
CA GLU A 68 -37.96 -41.15 -24.49
C GLU A 68 -38.81 -40.07 -25.17
N ASN A 69 -38.02 -39.11 -25.71
CA ASN A 69 -38.16 -38.42 -27.05
C ASN A 69 -39.35 -37.48 -27.24
N ASP A 70 -39.21 -36.32 -27.82
CA ASP A 70 -38.64 -35.98 -29.12
C ASP A 70 -38.53 -34.47 -29.34
N LEU A 71 -37.53 -34.14 -30.14
CA LEU A 71 -37.32 -32.95 -30.97
C LEU A 71 -38.57 -32.34 -31.61
N ILE A 72 -38.56 -31.04 -31.87
CA ILE A 72 -38.83 -30.46 -33.21
C ILE A 72 -38.25 -29.04 -33.33
N GLN A 73 -37.52 -28.84 -34.43
CA GLN A 73 -37.04 -27.61 -35.08
C GLN A 73 -38.15 -26.78 -35.71
N GLY A 74 -37.83 -25.54 -36.04
CA GLY A 74 -38.44 -24.81 -37.17
C GLY A 74 -38.43 -23.30 -36.86
N ASN A 75 -37.53 -22.60 -37.35
CA ASN A 75 -37.34 -21.84 -38.60
C ASN A 75 -38.31 -20.70 -38.85
N ASP A 76 -37.66 -19.58 -39.06
CA ASP A 76 -37.78 -18.57 -40.15
C ASP A 76 -38.75 -17.39 -40.11
N SER A 77 -38.07 -16.27 -40.34
CA SER A 77 -38.40 -15.16 -41.26
C SER A 77 -39.38 -14.09 -40.75
N ASP A 78 -39.10 -12.91 -40.83
CA ASP A 78 -38.70 -11.92 -41.83
C ASP A 78 -39.46 -10.59 -41.60
N SER A 79 -38.74 -9.51 -41.80
CA SER A 79 -39.13 -8.19 -42.32
C SER A 79 -40.16 -7.31 -41.57
N SER A 80 -39.88 -6.09 -41.24
CA SER A 80 -39.90 -4.94 -42.14
C SER A 80 -39.69 -3.62 -41.38
N GLN A 81 -39.01 -2.76 -42.05
CA GLN A 81 -38.74 -1.35 -41.82
C GLN A 81 -39.97 -0.51 -41.51
N GLU A 82 -39.80 0.57 -40.72
CA GLU A 82 -40.31 1.89 -41.12
C GLU A 82 -39.47 3.00 -40.44
N LYS A 83 -39.10 3.97 -41.28
CA LYS A 83 -38.37 5.21 -41.02
C LYS A 83 -39.31 6.27 -40.43
N ALA A 84 -38.78 7.13 -39.58
CA ALA A 84 -39.22 8.50 -39.45
C ALA A 84 -38.01 9.43 -39.38
N GLU A 85 -37.87 10.24 -40.42
CA GLU A 85 -36.99 11.40 -40.55
C GLU A 85 -37.60 12.58 -39.81
N GLU A 86 -36.78 13.34 -39.06
CA GLU A 86 -37.04 14.76 -38.86
C GLU A 86 -35.73 15.56 -38.92
N ASN A 87 -35.77 16.54 -39.83
CA ASN A 87 -34.74 17.49 -40.20
C ASN A 87 -34.39 18.47 -39.08
N ILE A 88 -33.10 18.79 -38.92
CA ILE A 88 -32.64 20.10 -38.43
C ILE A 88 -31.46 20.57 -39.29
N THR A 89 -31.63 21.79 -39.76
CA THR A 89 -30.93 22.60 -40.71
C THR A 89 -29.43 22.78 -40.49
N GLU A 90 -28.70 22.78 -41.62
CA GLU A 90 -27.31 23.19 -41.83
C GLU A 90 -27.12 24.69 -41.58
N GLU A 91 -26.04 25.04 -40.89
CA GLU A 91 -25.35 26.33 -41.06
C GLU A 91 -23.92 26.06 -41.57
N GLU A 92 -23.67 26.57 -42.76
CA GLU A 92 -22.40 26.55 -43.46
C GLU A 92 -21.35 27.38 -42.72
N SER A 93 -20.16 26.83 -42.53
CA SER A 93 -18.95 27.61 -42.35
C SER A 93 -17.86 27.11 -43.30
N LYS A 94 -17.37 28.09 -44.07
CA LYS A 94 -16.47 28.02 -45.19
C LYS A 94 -15.19 27.23 -44.92
N GLU A 95 -14.91 26.30 -45.83
CA GLU A 95 -13.57 25.72 -46.04
C GLU A 95 -12.71 26.73 -46.79
N ASP A 96 -11.56 27.10 -46.17
CA ASP A 96 -10.44 27.68 -46.89
C ASP A 96 -9.47 26.55 -47.27
N ASN A 97 -9.42 26.28 -48.57
CA ASN A 97 -8.40 25.45 -49.19
C ASN A 97 -7.01 26.05 -49.02
N MET A 98 -6.14 25.33 -48.32
CA MET A 98 -4.68 25.50 -48.48
C MET A 98 -4.10 24.23 -49.10
N GLU A 99 -3.58 24.39 -50.31
CA GLU A 99 -2.83 23.40 -51.06
C GLU A 99 -1.67 22.84 -50.25
N ALA A 100 -1.64 21.51 -50.15
CA ALA A 100 -0.49 20.79 -49.61
C ALA A 100 0.67 20.86 -50.60
N GLN A 101 1.67 21.66 -50.33
CA GLN A 101 3.00 21.51 -50.93
C GLN A 101 3.66 20.31 -50.27
N GLN A 102 4.00 19.31 -51.08
CA GLN A 102 4.90 18.22 -50.74
C GLN A 102 6.31 18.82 -50.55
N GLU A 103 6.73 18.95 -49.29
CA GLU A 103 8.17 19.06 -48.97
C GLU A 103 8.80 17.68 -49.05
N GLU A 104 9.87 17.57 -49.81
CA GLU A 104 10.75 16.41 -49.84
C GLU A 104 11.35 16.18 -48.44
N PRO A 105 11.58 14.91 -48.02
CA PRO A 105 12.16 14.65 -46.72
C PRO A 105 13.55 15.25 -46.62
N SER A 106 13.73 16.23 -45.76
CA SER A 106 15.04 16.69 -45.32
C SER A 106 15.77 15.48 -44.72
N GLU A 107 17.01 15.28 -45.13
CA GLU A 107 17.94 14.32 -44.53
C GLU A 107 17.88 14.44 -43.01
N GLU A 108 17.34 13.40 -42.34
CA GLU A 108 17.52 13.20 -40.91
C GLU A 108 19.02 13.15 -40.68
N THR A 109 19.54 14.20 -40.05
CA THR A 109 20.83 14.09 -39.40
C THR A 109 20.61 13.04 -38.29
N ASP A 110 21.17 11.84 -38.51
CA ASP A 110 21.41 10.86 -37.47
C ASP A 110 22.05 11.59 -36.28
N SER A 111 21.24 11.98 -35.32
CA SER A 111 21.75 12.17 -33.99
C SER A 111 22.18 10.79 -33.53
N GLU A 112 23.48 10.51 -33.49
CA GLU A 112 24.05 9.36 -32.83
C GLU A 112 23.41 9.35 -31.40
N GLU A 113 22.37 8.55 -31.21
CA GLU A 113 21.92 8.18 -29.87
C GLU A 113 23.14 7.61 -29.16
N ALA A 114 23.58 8.28 -28.11
CA ALA A 114 24.67 7.80 -27.27
C ALA A 114 24.31 6.39 -26.84
N VAL A 115 24.99 5.40 -27.41
CA VAL A 115 24.74 3.96 -27.16
C VAL A 115 25.11 3.69 -25.71
N THR A 116 24.13 3.73 -24.83
CA THR A 116 24.35 3.28 -23.46
C THR A 116 24.69 1.81 -23.48
N GLN A 117 25.81 1.42 -22.85
CA GLN A 117 26.20 -0.01 -22.81
C GLN A 117 25.25 -0.86 -22.01
N ARG A 118 24.47 -0.23 -21.11
CA ARG A 118 23.38 -0.87 -20.35
C ARG A 118 22.19 -1.12 -21.28
N LYS A 119 21.72 -2.39 -21.34
CA LYS A 119 20.48 -2.74 -22.01
C LYS A 119 19.51 -3.33 -20.99
N VAL A 120 18.23 -3.06 -21.16
CA VAL A 120 17.15 -3.57 -20.31
C VAL A 120 16.13 -4.30 -21.19
N LEU A 121 15.77 -5.53 -20.81
CA LEU A 121 14.73 -6.32 -21.45
C LEU A 121 13.67 -6.68 -20.42
N ASN A 122 12.47 -6.12 -20.58
CA ASN A 122 11.31 -6.55 -19.81
C ASN A 122 10.87 -7.95 -20.29
N ILE A 123 10.68 -8.87 -19.35
CA ILE A 123 10.32 -10.25 -19.63
C ILE A 123 8.98 -10.68 -19.01
N ASN A 124 8.05 -9.75 -18.85
CA ASN A 124 6.78 -9.98 -18.18
C ASN A 124 5.85 -10.99 -18.88
N ASP A 125 5.87 -11.07 -20.21
CA ASP A 125 4.92 -11.88 -20.96
C ASP A 125 5.27 -13.37 -20.97
N GLY A 126 4.27 -14.22 -20.97
CA GLY A 126 4.40 -15.64 -21.33
C GLY A 126 5.13 -16.52 -20.32
N TRP A 127 4.87 -16.35 -19.02
CA TRP A 127 5.37 -17.23 -17.97
C TRP A 127 4.47 -18.47 -17.78
N ASN A 128 5.05 -19.65 -17.70
CA ASN A 128 4.35 -20.87 -17.31
C ASN A 128 4.20 -20.88 -15.79
N PHE A 129 2.96 -20.76 -15.31
CA PHE A 129 2.59 -20.77 -13.89
C PHE A 129 2.02 -22.12 -13.48
N SER A 130 2.46 -22.64 -12.34
CA SER A 130 1.91 -23.87 -11.77
C SER A 130 1.86 -23.83 -10.24
N THR A 131 0.76 -24.35 -9.66
CA THR A 131 0.56 -24.45 -8.22
C THR A 131 1.05 -25.76 -7.62
N ASN A 132 1.41 -26.76 -8.44
CA ASN A 132 1.68 -28.15 -8.01
C ASN A 132 0.49 -28.83 -7.29
N ASP A 133 -0.66 -28.17 -7.17
CA ASP A 133 -1.89 -28.74 -6.62
C ASP A 133 -2.81 -29.23 -7.76
N THR A 134 -3.37 -30.42 -7.61
CA THR A 134 -4.32 -30.97 -8.60
C THR A 134 -5.75 -30.43 -8.41
N SER A 135 -6.04 -29.80 -7.29
CA SER A 135 -7.33 -29.18 -6.95
C SER A 135 -7.22 -27.68 -6.94
N THR A 136 -8.17 -26.98 -7.57
CA THR A 136 -8.30 -25.51 -7.50
C THR A 136 -9.07 -25.03 -6.27
N ALA A 137 -9.55 -25.94 -5.41
CA ALA A 137 -10.29 -25.58 -4.21
C ALA A 137 -9.43 -24.75 -3.24
N GLY A 138 -9.91 -23.59 -2.84
CA GLY A 138 -9.22 -22.64 -1.97
C GLY A 138 -8.27 -21.68 -2.67
N TRP A 139 -8.03 -21.85 -3.97
CA TRP A 139 -7.22 -20.89 -4.74
C TRP A 139 -8.05 -19.73 -5.28
N ASN A 140 -7.48 -18.54 -5.21
CA ASN A 140 -8.01 -17.30 -5.78
C ASN A 140 -6.95 -16.69 -6.69
N PHE A 141 -7.29 -16.44 -7.94
CA PHE A 141 -6.41 -15.90 -8.99
C PHE A 141 -7.04 -14.63 -9.57
N PRO A 142 -6.95 -13.49 -8.89
CA PRO A 142 -7.62 -12.27 -9.33
C PRO A 142 -7.07 -11.73 -10.64
N SER A 143 -5.78 -11.98 -10.93
CA SER A 143 -5.07 -11.39 -12.09
C SER A 143 -4.70 -12.38 -13.17
N GLY A 144 -5.28 -13.60 -13.19
CA GLY A 144 -4.92 -14.57 -14.23
C GLY A 144 -5.40 -15.99 -13.99
N ALA A 145 -4.83 -16.93 -14.74
CA ALA A 145 -5.18 -18.34 -14.67
C ALA A 145 -4.56 -19.04 -13.47
N GLY A 146 -5.19 -20.09 -12.99
CA GLY A 146 -4.69 -20.92 -11.89
C GLY A 146 -3.53 -21.84 -12.24
N ASN A 147 -3.39 -22.23 -13.51
CA ASN A 147 -2.25 -22.95 -14.09
C ASN A 147 -2.19 -22.64 -15.58
N GLY A 148 -0.99 -22.65 -16.17
CA GLY A 148 -0.75 -22.39 -17.56
C GLY A 148 0.02 -21.09 -17.81
N VAL A 149 -0.16 -20.48 -18.97
CA VAL A 149 0.57 -19.26 -19.34
C VAL A 149 -0.09 -18.04 -18.70
N VAL A 150 0.71 -17.23 -18.00
CA VAL A 150 0.32 -15.95 -17.40
C VAL A 150 1.29 -14.86 -17.83
N ASN A 151 0.83 -13.61 -17.81
CA ASN A 151 1.68 -12.43 -17.90
C ASN A 151 1.89 -11.83 -16.50
N LEU A 152 3.05 -11.25 -16.27
CA LEU A 152 3.34 -10.44 -15.08
C LEU A 152 2.88 -9.00 -15.33
N PRO A 153 2.46 -8.30 -14.29
CA PRO A 153 2.30 -8.71 -12.88
C PRO A 153 1.19 -9.76 -12.67
N HIS A 154 1.44 -10.75 -11.80
CA HIS A 154 0.49 -11.81 -11.50
C HIS A 154 0.39 -12.05 -10.00
N SER A 155 -0.85 -12.13 -9.49
CA SER A 155 -1.16 -12.29 -8.07
C SER A 155 -2.06 -13.49 -7.81
N TRP A 156 -1.86 -14.14 -6.69
CA TRP A 156 -2.68 -15.25 -6.24
C TRP A 156 -2.80 -15.30 -4.72
N GLU A 157 -3.78 -16.04 -4.26
CA GLU A 157 -4.01 -16.33 -2.84
C GLU A 157 -4.49 -17.76 -2.67
N TYR A 158 -4.15 -18.37 -1.55
CA TYR A 158 -4.73 -19.63 -1.13
C TYR A 158 -5.52 -19.44 0.17
N VAL A 159 -6.81 -19.74 0.11
CA VAL A 159 -7.71 -19.72 1.28
C VAL A 159 -7.92 -21.15 1.75
N HIS A 160 -7.45 -21.45 2.96
CA HIS A 160 -7.67 -22.78 3.50
C HIS A 160 -9.18 -23.09 3.60
N PRO A 161 -9.67 -24.28 3.15
CA PRO A 161 -11.10 -24.59 3.09
C PRO A 161 -11.87 -24.45 4.42
N ARG A 162 -11.16 -24.43 5.56
CA ARG A 162 -11.73 -24.19 6.89
C ARG A 162 -11.65 -22.73 7.34
N GLN A 163 -11.46 -21.80 6.43
CA GLN A 163 -11.34 -20.36 6.75
C GLN A 163 -10.40 -20.11 7.95
N SER A 164 -9.14 -20.55 7.85
CA SER A 164 -8.22 -20.41 8.97
C SER A 164 -7.64 -18.99 9.01
N TYR A 165 -7.85 -18.30 10.13
CA TYR A 165 -7.16 -17.05 10.49
C TYR A 165 -5.69 -17.27 10.90
N ILE A 166 -5.18 -18.50 10.80
CA ILE A 166 -3.78 -18.81 11.06
C ILE A 166 -3.04 -18.73 9.72
N PRO A 167 -2.26 -17.65 9.46
CA PRO A 167 -1.64 -17.40 8.15
C PRO A 167 -0.82 -18.59 7.64
N GLN A 168 -0.09 -19.28 8.53
CA GLN A 168 0.74 -20.45 8.16
C GLN A 168 -0.05 -21.59 7.51
N MET A 169 -1.35 -21.68 7.75
CA MET A 169 -2.20 -22.70 7.10
C MET A 169 -2.51 -22.34 5.64
N ASN A 170 -2.33 -21.09 5.27
CA ASN A 170 -2.55 -20.58 3.92
C ASN A 170 -1.25 -20.48 3.11
N SER A 171 -0.12 -20.94 3.69
CA SER A 171 1.17 -20.94 3.01
C SER A 171 1.20 -21.91 1.83
N LYS A 172 1.60 -21.41 0.68
CA LYS A 172 1.79 -22.18 -0.56
C LYS A 172 3.02 -21.69 -1.29
N THR A 173 3.65 -22.64 -2.01
CA THR A 173 4.73 -22.36 -2.97
C THR A 173 4.23 -22.69 -4.36
N VAL A 174 4.45 -21.76 -5.29
CA VAL A 174 4.13 -21.89 -6.71
C VAL A 174 5.39 -21.79 -7.54
N THR A 175 5.30 -22.20 -8.79
CA THR A 175 6.41 -22.11 -9.76
C THR A 175 6.02 -21.23 -10.93
N TYR A 176 6.90 -20.32 -11.29
CA TYR A 176 6.90 -19.55 -12.53
C TYR A 176 8.12 -20.00 -13.35
N GLU A 177 7.94 -20.28 -14.63
CA GLU A 177 9.03 -20.72 -15.52
C GLU A 177 8.90 -20.08 -16.90
N LYS A 178 10.00 -19.58 -17.45
CA LYS A 178 10.03 -18.96 -18.77
C LYS A 178 11.36 -19.20 -19.46
N THR A 179 11.31 -19.54 -20.74
CA THR A 179 12.47 -19.57 -21.60
C THR A 179 12.61 -18.24 -22.34
N VAL A 180 13.80 -17.64 -22.33
CA VAL A 180 14.10 -16.31 -22.88
C VAL A 180 15.31 -16.38 -23.78
N ASN A 181 15.20 -15.81 -25.00
CA ASN A 181 16.35 -15.56 -25.86
C ASN A 181 17.10 -14.31 -25.36
N ILE A 182 18.38 -14.43 -25.09
CA ILE A 182 19.25 -13.39 -24.56
C ILE A 182 20.31 -12.88 -25.55
N SER A 183 20.30 -13.35 -26.82
CA SER A 183 21.33 -13.04 -27.81
C SER A 183 21.49 -11.54 -28.06
N GLU A 184 20.39 -10.78 -28.07
CA GLU A 184 20.39 -9.33 -28.33
C GLU A 184 20.76 -8.47 -27.12
N ILE A 185 20.53 -9.01 -25.91
CA ILE A 185 20.84 -8.28 -24.68
C ILE A 185 22.18 -8.65 -24.08
N LYS A 186 22.74 -9.78 -24.46
CA LYS A 186 23.98 -10.32 -23.90
C LYS A 186 25.15 -9.34 -24.04
N ASN A 187 25.77 -9.02 -22.92
CA ASN A 187 26.99 -8.22 -22.82
C ASN A 187 27.95 -8.92 -21.84
N LYS A 188 28.90 -8.21 -21.22
CA LYS A 188 29.87 -8.81 -20.29
C LYS A 188 29.20 -9.35 -19.03
N ASN A 189 28.22 -8.61 -18.50
CA ASN A 189 27.46 -9.05 -17.35
C ASN A 189 25.96 -9.09 -17.68
N LEU A 190 25.23 -9.99 -17.01
CA LEU A 190 23.77 -10.09 -17.09
C LEU A 190 23.19 -10.29 -15.70
N PHE A 191 22.16 -9.49 -15.40
CA PHE A 191 21.43 -9.51 -14.14
C PHE A 191 19.96 -9.81 -14.41
N ILE A 192 19.31 -10.46 -13.44
CA ILE A 192 17.85 -10.53 -13.36
C ILE A 192 17.35 -9.70 -12.19
N LYS A 193 16.41 -8.79 -12.45
CA LYS A 193 15.78 -7.92 -11.44
C LYS A 193 14.31 -8.21 -11.34
N PHE A 194 13.86 -8.48 -10.12
CA PHE A 194 12.45 -8.57 -9.76
C PHE A 194 12.07 -7.31 -8.99
N TYR A 195 11.04 -6.60 -9.43
CA TYR A 195 10.57 -5.38 -8.74
C TYR A 195 9.67 -5.68 -7.55
N GLY A 196 9.20 -6.94 -7.40
CA GLY A 196 8.49 -7.44 -6.24
C GLY A 196 7.89 -8.81 -6.46
N ALA A 197 8.21 -9.73 -5.56
CA ALA A 197 7.68 -11.09 -5.57
C ALA A 197 7.39 -11.53 -4.12
N ALA A 198 6.17 -11.90 -3.84
CA ALA A 198 5.74 -12.17 -2.48
C ALA A 198 5.65 -13.67 -2.20
N ARG A 199 6.48 -14.16 -1.28
CA ARG A 199 7.32 -13.39 -0.32
C ARG A 199 8.74 -13.92 -0.25
N ASN A 200 8.87 -15.23 -0.34
CA ASN A 200 10.15 -15.93 -0.41
C ASN A 200 10.33 -16.44 -1.83
N THR A 201 11.38 -15.99 -2.51
CA THR A 201 11.59 -16.30 -3.94
C THR A 201 12.94 -16.98 -4.15
N GLU A 202 12.91 -18.23 -4.64
CA GLU A 202 14.10 -18.95 -5.10
C GLU A 202 14.18 -18.86 -6.62
N VAL A 203 15.33 -18.42 -7.13
CA VAL A 203 15.56 -18.26 -8.58
C VAL A 203 16.56 -19.27 -9.08
N PHE A 204 16.26 -19.84 -10.24
CA PHE A 204 17.08 -20.85 -10.94
C PHE A 204 17.26 -20.44 -12.40
N ILE A 205 18.44 -20.70 -12.96
CA ILE A 205 18.73 -20.60 -14.39
C ILE A 205 19.12 -21.99 -14.89
N ASP A 206 18.39 -22.51 -15.89
CA ASP A 206 18.56 -23.86 -16.47
C ASP A 206 18.62 -24.98 -15.40
N GLY A 207 17.85 -24.82 -14.34
CA GLY A 207 17.76 -25.76 -13.21
C GLY A 207 18.81 -25.57 -12.12
N GLU A 208 19.83 -24.73 -12.32
CA GLU A 208 20.83 -24.39 -11.32
C GLU A 208 20.35 -23.22 -10.45
N LYS A 209 20.41 -23.36 -9.11
CA LYS A 209 19.95 -22.33 -8.16
C LYS A 209 20.92 -21.14 -8.15
N VAL A 210 20.39 -19.96 -8.49
CA VAL A 210 21.11 -18.68 -8.44
C VAL A 210 21.11 -18.10 -7.02
N GLY A 211 19.92 -18.06 -6.39
CA GLY A 211 19.79 -17.46 -5.07
C GLY A 211 18.39 -17.54 -4.49
N THR A 212 18.26 -16.94 -3.32
CA THR A 212 16.96 -16.78 -2.61
C THR A 212 16.87 -15.35 -2.09
N HIS A 213 15.74 -14.69 -2.35
CA HIS A 213 15.38 -13.44 -1.70
C HIS A 213 14.29 -13.68 -0.66
N VAL A 214 14.45 -13.06 0.51
CA VAL A 214 13.52 -13.13 1.65
C VAL A 214 12.97 -11.73 1.91
N GLY A 215 11.76 -11.49 1.47
CA GLY A 215 11.08 -10.20 1.54
C GLY A 215 10.10 -10.09 0.37
N GLY A 216 8.95 -9.43 0.60
CA GLY A 216 7.86 -9.51 -0.38
C GLY A 216 7.59 -8.21 -1.14
N TYR A 217 8.17 -7.09 -0.71
CA TYR A 217 7.65 -5.78 -1.10
C TYR A 217 8.69 -4.85 -1.72
N SER A 218 9.94 -5.27 -1.79
CA SER A 218 11.05 -4.54 -2.37
C SER A 218 11.58 -5.23 -3.61
N ALA A 219 12.32 -4.50 -4.44
CA ALA A 219 13.03 -5.06 -5.57
C ALA A 219 14.29 -5.81 -5.12
N PHE A 220 14.67 -6.83 -5.89
CA PHE A 220 15.91 -7.56 -5.68
C PHE A 220 16.55 -7.97 -7.01
N VAL A 221 17.86 -8.17 -6.99
CA VAL A 221 18.68 -8.43 -8.17
C VAL A 221 19.57 -9.64 -7.92
N PHE A 222 19.73 -10.48 -8.93
CA PHE A 222 20.75 -11.53 -8.96
C PHE A 222 21.66 -11.36 -10.17
N ASP A 223 22.96 -11.48 -9.94
CA ASP A 223 23.95 -11.64 -11.01
C ASP A 223 23.86 -13.05 -11.59
N ILE A 224 23.47 -13.15 -12.84
CA ILE A 224 23.36 -14.43 -13.56
C ILE A 224 24.45 -14.64 -14.60
N THR A 225 25.46 -13.76 -14.63
CA THR A 225 26.54 -13.77 -15.63
C THR A 225 27.20 -15.15 -15.83
N ASN A 226 27.53 -15.83 -14.73
CA ASN A 226 28.20 -17.13 -14.78
C ASN A 226 27.28 -18.27 -15.24
N TYR A 227 25.96 -18.11 -15.13
CA TYR A 227 24.97 -19.12 -15.52
C TYR A 227 24.63 -19.08 -17.01
N VAL A 228 24.94 -17.98 -17.71
CA VAL A 228 24.53 -17.73 -19.10
C VAL A 228 25.66 -17.78 -20.13
N GLN A 229 26.90 -18.07 -19.69
CA GLN A 229 28.05 -18.08 -20.57
C GLN A 229 27.89 -19.10 -21.70
N GLY A 230 28.12 -18.66 -22.97
CA GLY A 230 28.04 -19.49 -24.16
C GLY A 230 26.59 -19.81 -24.60
N LYS A 231 25.56 -19.25 -23.94
CA LYS A 231 24.15 -19.50 -24.26
C LYS A 231 23.52 -18.33 -24.98
N ASP A 232 22.61 -18.58 -25.88
CA ASP A 232 21.75 -17.59 -26.53
C ASP A 232 20.30 -17.67 -26.02
N GLU A 233 19.97 -18.73 -25.31
CA GLU A 233 18.65 -18.96 -24.66
C GLU A 233 18.86 -19.56 -23.28
N ILE A 234 18.03 -19.13 -22.31
CA ILE A 234 18.05 -19.62 -20.95
C ILE A 234 16.63 -19.89 -20.45
N THR A 235 16.49 -20.84 -19.53
CA THR A 235 15.24 -21.09 -18.81
C THR A 235 15.35 -20.53 -17.40
N ILE A 236 14.51 -19.53 -17.11
CA ILE A 236 14.38 -18.90 -15.79
C ILE A 236 13.25 -19.59 -15.05
N LYS A 237 13.52 -20.04 -13.82
CA LYS A 237 12.48 -20.58 -12.93
C LYS A 237 12.52 -19.86 -11.59
N ALA A 238 11.34 -19.43 -11.11
CA ALA A 238 11.16 -18.83 -9.80
C ALA A 238 10.13 -19.63 -8.99
N ASN A 239 10.55 -20.13 -7.81
CA ASN A 239 9.64 -20.70 -6.82
C ASN A 239 9.27 -19.60 -5.83
N VAL A 240 8.00 -19.29 -5.72
CA VAL A 240 7.50 -18.16 -4.89
C VAL A 240 6.57 -18.68 -3.81
N THR A 241 6.90 -18.40 -2.55
CA THR A 241 6.10 -18.76 -1.37
C THR A 241 5.47 -17.50 -0.77
N ASN A 242 4.14 -17.46 -0.60
CA ASN A 242 3.43 -16.26 -0.11
C ASN A 242 3.56 -16.01 1.40
N ILE A 243 3.68 -17.05 2.21
CA ILE A 243 3.73 -16.97 3.67
C ILE A 243 4.73 -17.98 4.20
N ASP A 244 5.60 -17.55 5.10
CA ASP A 244 6.51 -18.41 5.82
C ASP A 244 6.72 -17.95 7.28
N THR A 245 7.60 -18.60 8.00
CA THR A 245 7.89 -18.29 9.41
C THR A 245 9.22 -17.56 9.63
N VAL A 246 9.95 -17.27 8.54
CA VAL A 246 11.30 -16.68 8.59
C VAL A 246 11.36 -15.24 8.12
N SER A 247 10.29 -14.76 7.45
CA SER A 247 10.16 -13.39 6.96
C SER A 247 8.96 -12.67 7.56
N ILE A 248 8.94 -11.34 7.45
CA ILE A 248 7.83 -10.48 7.87
C ILE A 248 6.85 -10.26 6.70
N PRO A 249 5.57 -10.00 6.96
CA PRO A 249 4.84 -10.07 8.23
C PRO A 249 4.34 -11.49 8.53
N ILE A 250 4.07 -11.81 9.79
CA ILE A 250 3.59 -13.15 10.14
C ILE A 250 2.10 -13.19 10.50
N ASN A 251 1.61 -12.16 11.15
CA ASN A 251 0.20 -12.01 11.51
C ASN A 251 -0.28 -10.63 11.11
N VAL A 252 -1.31 -10.55 10.29
CA VAL A 252 -1.84 -9.30 9.74
C VAL A 252 -3.35 -9.36 9.61
N ASP A 253 -3.98 -8.21 9.46
CA ASP A 253 -5.41 -8.09 9.20
C ASP A 253 -5.75 -7.72 7.74
N TYR A 254 -4.84 -7.99 6.83
CA TYR A 254 -5.01 -7.87 5.39
C TYR A 254 -4.59 -9.15 4.66
N THR A 255 -5.03 -9.33 3.41
CA THR A 255 -4.68 -10.51 2.62
C THR A 255 -3.21 -10.48 2.24
N GLN A 256 -2.50 -11.56 2.53
CA GLN A 256 -1.11 -11.76 2.10
C GLN A 256 -1.11 -12.43 0.72
N TRP A 257 -1.21 -11.58 -0.31
CA TRP A 257 -1.16 -12.01 -1.70
C TRP A 257 0.20 -12.60 -2.04
N GLY A 258 0.21 -13.70 -2.77
CA GLY A 258 1.41 -14.28 -3.36
C GLY A 258 1.57 -13.88 -4.82
N GLY A 259 2.73 -14.16 -5.39
CA GLY A 259 3.01 -14.01 -6.82
C GLY A 259 4.20 -13.13 -7.15
N ILE A 260 4.57 -13.13 -8.42
CA ILE A 260 5.44 -12.11 -9.02
C ILE A 260 4.51 -10.99 -9.47
N TYR A 261 4.23 -10.06 -8.56
CA TYR A 261 3.17 -9.06 -8.71
C TYR A 261 3.68 -7.68 -9.16
N ARG A 262 4.95 -7.60 -9.56
CA ARG A 262 5.58 -6.46 -10.23
C ARG A 262 6.47 -6.98 -11.36
N ASP A 263 7.09 -6.09 -12.09
CA ASP A 263 7.88 -6.39 -13.27
C ASP A 263 9.09 -7.30 -13.01
N VAL A 264 9.55 -7.97 -14.06
CA VAL A 264 10.83 -8.67 -14.10
C VAL A 264 11.60 -8.23 -15.33
N GLU A 265 12.88 -7.91 -15.14
CA GLU A 265 13.77 -7.42 -16.17
C GLU A 265 15.10 -8.20 -16.20
N LEU A 266 15.63 -8.39 -17.40
CA LEU A 266 17.03 -8.71 -17.61
C LEU A 266 17.78 -7.42 -17.91
N ILE A 267 18.92 -7.22 -17.24
CA ILE A 267 19.74 -6.01 -17.37
C ILE A 267 21.17 -6.43 -17.68
N SER A 268 21.72 -5.96 -18.80
CA SER A 268 23.10 -6.22 -19.14
C SER A 268 23.97 -4.97 -18.97
N THR A 269 25.25 -5.17 -18.62
CA THR A 269 26.21 -4.12 -18.39
C THR A 269 27.60 -4.48 -18.93
N ASP A 270 28.47 -3.46 -19.04
CA ASP A 270 29.91 -3.66 -19.19
C ASP A 270 30.54 -4.16 -17.86
N ASP A 271 31.84 -4.34 -17.76
CA ASP A 271 32.56 -4.73 -16.54
C ASP A 271 32.60 -3.58 -15.52
N GLN A 272 32.58 -2.34 -15.98
CA GLN A 272 32.46 -1.14 -15.13
C GLN A 272 31.08 -0.52 -15.35
N TYR A 273 30.30 -0.45 -14.29
CA TYR A 273 28.90 0.00 -14.34
C TYR A 273 28.47 0.65 -13.02
N ILE A 274 27.38 1.41 -13.06
CA ILE A 274 26.67 1.92 -11.88
C ILE A 274 25.93 0.74 -11.26
N SER A 275 26.21 0.42 -10.00
CA SER A 275 25.82 -0.83 -9.36
C SER A 275 24.30 -1.03 -9.30
N LEU A 276 23.87 -2.27 -9.58
CA LEU A 276 22.50 -2.76 -9.35
C LEU A 276 22.40 -3.55 -8.05
N GLU A 277 23.53 -3.85 -7.40
CA GLU A 277 23.67 -4.84 -6.34
C GLU A 277 23.52 -4.23 -4.94
N ASP A 278 23.39 -2.89 -4.83
CA ASP A 278 23.13 -2.22 -3.56
C ASP A 278 21.63 -2.24 -3.23
N TYR A 279 21.15 -3.38 -2.72
CA TYR A 279 19.74 -3.59 -2.31
C TYR A 279 18.71 -3.30 -3.43
N GLY A 280 19.07 -3.57 -4.70
CA GLY A 280 18.20 -3.35 -5.85
C GLY A 280 17.94 -1.89 -6.21
N ASN A 281 18.69 -0.94 -5.62
CA ASN A 281 18.67 0.48 -5.96
C ASN A 281 19.27 0.72 -7.36
N LYS A 282 19.07 1.91 -7.93
CA LYS A 282 19.64 2.34 -9.21
C LYS A 282 21.15 2.63 -9.15
N GLY A 283 21.77 2.60 -7.95
CA GLY A 283 23.19 2.88 -7.74
C GLY A 283 23.54 4.36 -7.64
N ILE A 284 22.54 5.24 -7.58
CA ILE A 284 22.71 6.69 -7.37
C ILE A 284 21.83 7.17 -6.22
N TYR A 285 22.39 8.01 -5.35
CA TYR A 285 21.72 8.60 -4.19
C TYR A 285 21.91 10.11 -4.22
N ILE A 286 20.83 10.86 -4.17
CA ILE A 286 20.83 12.31 -4.39
C ILE A 286 20.42 13.02 -3.11
N ASP A 287 21.35 13.78 -2.55
CA ASP A 287 21.11 14.71 -1.45
C ASP A 287 21.08 16.14 -1.95
N SER A 288 20.18 16.95 -1.44
CA SER A 288 20.12 18.38 -1.73
C SER A 288 20.03 19.20 -0.45
N ASN A 289 20.77 20.32 -0.40
CA ASN A 289 20.74 21.25 0.71
C ASN A 289 20.44 22.67 0.20
N VAL A 290 19.33 23.24 0.66
CA VAL A 290 18.84 24.55 0.24
C VAL A 290 19.59 25.66 0.98
N ASN A 291 20.20 26.62 0.23
CA ASN A 291 20.92 27.78 0.72
C ASN A 291 20.33 29.05 0.12
N GLY A 292 19.22 29.54 0.66
CA GLY A 292 18.51 30.69 0.10
C GLY A 292 17.92 30.40 -1.27
N THR A 293 18.47 30.99 -2.34
CA THR A 293 18.03 30.78 -3.73
C THR A 293 18.82 29.73 -4.48
N THR A 294 19.78 29.08 -3.82
CA THR A 294 20.59 28.01 -4.43
C THR A 294 20.38 26.67 -3.69
N ALA A 295 20.76 25.56 -4.32
CA ALA A 295 20.86 24.29 -3.67
C ALA A 295 22.16 23.59 -4.00
N ASP A 296 22.87 23.14 -2.98
CA ASP A 296 24.00 22.23 -3.15
C ASP A 296 23.45 20.82 -3.36
N VAL A 297 23.84 20.15 -4.46
CA VAL A 297 23.44 18.79 -4.81
C VAL A 297 24.67 17.90 -4.71
N ASN A 298 24.54 16.81 -3.95
CA ASN A 298 25.55 15.76 -3.84
C ASN A 298 24.95 14.44 -4.36
N VAL A 299 25.54 13.89 -5.42
CA VAL A 299 25.15 12.61 -5.98
C VAL A 299 26.21 11.57 -5.61
N LYS A 300 25.84 10.63 -4.73
CA LYS A 300 26.64 9.47 -4.40
C LYS A 300 26.40 8.42 -5.47
N ASN A 301 27.46 7.94 -6.09
CA ASN A 301 27.46 6.96 -7.18
C ASN A 301 28.11 5.67 -6.68
N GLU A 302 27.41 4.57 -6.79
CA GLU A 302 27.94 3.24 -6.46
C GLU A 302 28.47 2.60 -7.75
N ILE A 303 29.78 2.45 -7.88
CA ILE A 303 30.43 1.90 -9.07
C ILE A 303 30.91 0.47 -8.83
N SER A 304 30.63 -0.42 -9.76
CA SER A 304 31.18 -1.78 -9.78
C SER A 304 32.27 -1.89 -10.84
N ASN A 305 33.31 -2.66 -10.54
CA ASN A 305 34.35 -3.06 -11.50
C ASN A 305 34.60 -4.56 -11.34
N LYS A 306 34.11 -5.36 -12.28
CA LYS A 306 34.26 -6.82 -12.34
C LYS A 306 35.53 -7.28 -13.07
N SER A 307 36.27 -6.35 -13.69
CA SER A 307 37.53 -6.69 -14.32
C SER A 307 38.63 -7.01 -13.29
N ASN A 308 39.69 -7.72 -13.74
CA ASN A 308 40.80 -8.12 -12.88
C ASN A 308 41.80 -6.98 -12.59
N ASP A 309 41.62 -5.81 -13.20
CA ASP A 309 42.50 -4.67 -13.09
C ASP A 309 41.75 -3.44 -12.53
N ASP A 310 42.51 -2.61 -11.82
CA ASP A 310 42.04 -1.27 -11.47
C ASP A 310 41.78 -0.47 -12.74
N LYS A 311 40.68 0.29 -12.78
CA LYS A 311 40.29 1.09 -13.96
C LYS A 311 40.17 2.57 -13.60
N GLU A 312 40.81 3.41 -14.39
CA GLU A 312 40.57 4.87 -14.34
C GLU A 312 39.28 5.18 -15.09
N LEU A 313 38.35 5.79 -14.38
CA LEU A 313 37.03 6.16 -14.89
C LEU A 313 36.79 7.65 -14.72
N LYS A 314 35.92 8.21 -15.57
CA LYS A 314 35.36 9.54 -15.42
C LYS A 314 33.86 9.41 -15.17
N ILE A 315 33.39 9.91 -14.03
CA ILE A 315 31.98 9.99 -13.68
C ILE A 315 31.53 11.44 -13.99
N VAL A 316 30.54 11.57 -14.87
CA VAL A 316 29.89 12.85 -15.21
C VAL A 316 28.48 12.81 -14.63
N THR A 317 28.12 13.85 -13.87
CA THR A 317 26.77 14.07 -13.37
C THR A 317 26.22 15.35 -13.95
N ASP A 318 25.15 15.25 -14.71
CA ASP A 318 24.42 16.36 -15.29
C ASP A 318 23.04 16.46 -14.67
N ILE A 319 22.63 17.68 -14.31
CA ILE A 319 21.30 17.96 -13.76
C ILE A 319 20.50 18.74 -14.79
N TYR A 320 19.30 18.26 -15.04
CA TYR A 320 18.35 18.84 -16.00
C TYR A 320 17.12 19.38 -15.26
N ASP A 321 16.55 20.46 -15.80
CA ASP A 321 15.26 20.98 -15.34
C ASP A 321 14.08 20.15 -15.92
N ALA A 322 12.85 20.53 -15.57
CA ALA A 322 11.65 19.84 -16.04
C ALA A 322 11.42 19.98 -17.56
N ASP A 323 12.04 20.97 -18.21
CA ASP A 323 11.97 21.18 -19.65
C ASP A 323 13.10 20.46 -20.41
N GLY A 324 13.97 19.71 -19.70
CA GLY A 324 15.09 18.97 -20.27
C GLY A 324 16.35 19.82 -20.53
N ASN A 325 16.40 21.07 -20.04
CA ASN A 325 17.59 21.89 -20.17
C ASN A 325 18.61 21.54 -19.08
N LYS A 326 19.87 21.41 -19.43
CA LYS A 326 20.95 21.24 -18.45
C LYS A 326 21.13 22.51 -17.63
N VAL A 327 20.89 22.41 -16.31
CA VAL A 327 21.04 23.57 -15.40
C VAL A 327 22.39 23.61 -14.72
N THR A 328 23.01 22.45 -14.47
CA THR A 328 24.37 22.35 -13.92
C THR A 328 24.95 20.98 -14.19
N GLY A 329 26.23 20.80 -13.92
CA GLY A 329 26.88 19.48 -13.99
C GLY A 329 28.29 19.52 -13.42
N THR A 330 28.83 18.33 -13.21
CA THR A 330 30.18 18.16 -12.67
C THR A 330 30.79 16.85 -13.15
N GLU A 331 32.12 16.76 -13.12
CA GLU A 331 32.81 15.53 -13.42
C GLU A 331 33.86 15.17 -12.34
N GLN A 332 34.13 13.91 -12.20
CA GLN A 332 35.15 13.39 -11.29
C GLN A 332 35.89 12.21 -11.92
N LYS A 333 37.23 12.25 -11.89
CA LYS A 333 38.06 11.09 -12.23
C LYS A 333 38.25 10.24 -10.99
N VAL A 334 38.10 8.94 -11.12
CA VAL A 334 38.17 7.95 -10.02
C VAL A 334 38.91 6.71 -10.47
N THR A 335 39.52 6.00 -9.53
CA THR A 335 40.07 4.67 -9.76
C THR A 335 39.13 3.62 -9.18
N ALA A 336 38.41 2.90 -10.04
CA ALA A 336 37.58 1.78 -9.63
C ALA A 336 38.46 0.52 -9.42
N LYS A 337 38.50 0.04 -8.20
CA LYS A 337 39.32 -1.12 -7.80
C LYS A 337 38.82 -2.41 -8.43
N ALA A 338 39.77 -3.25 -8.87
CA ALA A 338 39.53 -4.54 -9.48
C ALA A 338 38.67 -5.48 -8.61
N ASN A 339 37.80 -6.26 -9.23
CA ASN A 339 36.95 -7.26 -8.56
C ASN A 339 36.18 -6.70 -7.36
N LYS A 340 35.66 -5.49 -7.47
CA LYS A 340 34.86 -4.80 -6.42
C LYS A 340 33.49 -4.42 -6.93
N ASN A 341 32.48 -4.90 -6.22
CA ASN A 341 31.10 -4.41 -6.34
C ASN A 341 30.90 -3.26 -5.38
N VAL A 342 30.01 -2.32 -5.72
CA VAL A 342 29.51 -1.25 -4.84
C VAL A 342 30.63 -0.42 -4.19
N GLN A 343 31.34 0.36 -5.02
CA GLN A 343 32.35 1.32 -4.57
C GLN A 343 31.74 2.75 -4.59
N PRO A 344 31.64 3.45 -3.43
CA PRO A 344 31.02 4.77 -3.38
C PRO A 344 31.94 5.89 -3.87
N TYR A 345 31.44 6.70 -4.77
CA TYR A 345 32.04 7.97 -5.19
C TYR A 345 30.99 9.08 -5.10
N SER A 346 31.41 10.33 -4.98
CA SER A 346 30.46 11.44 -4.87
C SER A 346 30.83 12.57 -5.79
N THR A 347 29.87 12.99 -6.61
CA THR A 347 29.95 14.19 -7.43
C THR A 347 29.12 15.31 -6.77
N LYS A 348 29.57 16.55 -6.86
CA LYS A 348 28.90 17.72 -6.24
C LYS A 348 28.75 18.85 -7.23
N CYS A 349 27.57 19.41 -7.28
CA CYS A 349 27.26 20.62 -8.06
C CYS A 349 26.30 21.52 -7.30
N GLN A 350 26.03 22.70 -7.83
CA GLN A 350 25.10 23.69 -7.28
C GLN A 350 24.08 24.06 -8.34
N ILE A 351 22.81 24.13 -7.94
CA ILE A 351 21.73 24.69 -8.75
C ILE A 351 21.49 26.11 -8.29
N ASP A 352 21.66 27.06 -9.22
CA ASP A 352 21.35 28.47 -9.01
C ASP A 352 19.88 28.74 -9.32
N ASN A 353 19.25 29.66 -8.57
CA ASN A 353 17.83 29.99 -8.69
C ASN A 353 16.94 28.71 -8.61
N VAL A 354 17.21 27.86 -7.61
CA VAL A 354 16.57 26.54 -7.45
C VAL A 354 15.05 26.65 -7.40
N HIS A 355 14.38 25.83 -8.19
CA HIS A 355 12.94 25.61 -8.12
C HIS A 355 12.64 24.49 -7.13
N LEU A 356 11.89 24.80 -6.07
CA LEU A 356 11.64 23.85 -5.00
C LEU A 356 10.44 22.96 -5.31
N TRP A 357 10.56 21.67 -4.97
CA TRP A 357 9.41 20.77 -4.92
C TRP A 357 8.50 21.19 -3.76
N ASN A 358 7.28 21.65 -4.05
CA ASN A 358 6.40 22.32 -3.09
C ASN A 358 5.06 21.59 -2.88
N GLY A 359 5.11 20.25 -2.85
CA GLY A 359 3.93 19.42 -2.68
C GLY A 359 2.91 19.61 -3.80
N THR A 360 1.62 19.43 -3.50
CA THR A 360 0.53 19.54 -4.49
C THR A 360 0.39 20.95 -5.12
N LYS A 361 1.08 21.95 -4.60
CA LYS A 361 1.04 23.30 -5.15
C LYS A 361 1.97 23.48 -6.35
N ASP A 362 3.10 22.80 -6.34
CA ASP A 362 4.13 22.90 -7.37
C ASP A 362 5.14 21.75 -7.22
N PRO A 363 4.83 20.57 -7.78
CA PRO A 363 5.62 19.33 -7.63
C PRO A 363 6.81 19.29 -8.59
N TYR A 364 7.68 20.30 -8.57
CA TYR A 364 8.77 20.45 -9.51
C TYR A 364 9.88 19.42 -9.32
N LEU A 365 10.26 18.74 -10.39
CA LEU A 365 11.28 17.70 -10.41
C LEU A 365 12.46 18.11 -11.31
N TYR A 366 13.67 17.79 -10.86
CA TYR A 366 14.88 17.74 -11.63
C TYR A 366 15.21 16.31 -12.01
N THR A 367 15.99 16.11 -13.08
CA THR A 367 16.58 14.82 -13.45
C THR A 367 18.08 14.87 -13.27
N ALA A 368 18.64 13.94 -12.51
CA ALA A 368 20.07 13.70 -12.46
C ALA A 368 20.43 12.59 -13.43
N ASN A 369 21.34 12.86 -14.35
CA ASN A 369 21.89 11.88 -15.30
C ASN A 369 23.36 11.62 -14.95
N VAL A 370 23.69 10.38 -14.62
CA VAL A 370 25.07 9.97 -14.28
C VAL A 370 25.60 9.06 -15.37
N THR A 371 26.70 9.47 -15.99
CA THR A 371 27.38 8.70 -17.05
C THR A 371 28.80 8.35 -16.61
N VAL A 372 29.17 7.09 -16.80
CA VAL A 372 30.51 6.56 -16.54
C VAL A 372 31.24 6.37 -17.87
N TYR A 373 32.43 6.96 -17.97
CA TYR A 373 33.32 6.86 -19.12
C TYR A 373 34.59 6.11 -18.76
N ASN A 374 35.17 5.42 -19.71
CA ASN A 374 36.52 4.86 -19.60
C ASN A 374 37.60 5.94 -19.87
N GLU A 375 38.88 5.55 -19.86
CA GLU A 375 40.03 6.43 -20.09
C GLU A 375 40.08 7.02 -21.52
N ASN A 376 39.35 6.46 -22.47
CA ASN A 376 39.26 6.90 -23.86
C ASN A 376 38.04 7.78 -24.15
N ASP A 377 37.32 8.21 -23.10
CA ASP A 377 36.04 8.94 -23.18
C ASP A 377 34.88 8.16 -23.85
N GLU A 378 34.95 6.79 -23.86
CA GLU A 378 33.84 5.97 -24.31
C GLU A 378 32.86 5.72 -23.18
N VAL A 379 31.55 5.82 -23.46
CA VAL A 379 30.48 5.58 -22.49
C VAL A 379 30.43 4.10 -22.11
N LEU A 380 30.50 3.81 -20.83
CA LEU A 380 30.36 2.46 -20.27
C LEU A 380 28.96 2.20 -19.73
N ASP A 381 28.37 3.20 -19.06
CA ASP A 381 27.05 3.08 -18.43
C ASP A 381 26.43 4.45 -18.20
N THR A 382 25.10 4.52 -18.22
CA THR A 382 24.33 5.70 -17.88
C THR A 382 23.10 5.34 -17.07
N VAL A 383 22.85 6.08 -15.98
CA VAL A 383 21.66 5.94 -15.12
C VAL A 383 21.08 7.31 -14.84
N SER A 384 19.74 7.41 -14.97
CA SER A 384 19.00 8.63 -14.67
C SER A 384 18.00 8.40 -13.54
N ASP A 385 17.80 9.41 -12.72
CA ASP A 385 16.74 9.42 -11.72
C ASP A 385 16.21 10.84 -11.47
N ASN A 386 14.91 10.93 -11.16
CA ASN A 386 14.27 12.17 -10.79
C ASN A 386 14.45 12.46 -9.30
N PHE A 387 14.54 13.75 -8.96
CA PHE A 387 14.59 14.21 -7.59
C PHE A 387 13.94 15.60 -7.45
N GLY A 388 13.51 15.94 -6.25
CA GLY A 388 12.98 17.24 -5.94
C GLY A 388 13.77 17.89 -4.79
N VAL A 389 14.05 19.17 -4.92
CA VAL A 389 14.73 19.96 -3.88
C VAL A 389 13.71 20.53 -2.92
N ARG A 390 13.80 20.17 -1.64
CA ARG A 390 12.84 20.60 -0.62
C ARG A 390 13.43 20.60 0.78
N THR A 391 12.75 21.31 1.68
CA THR A 391 12.95 21.22 3.13
C THR A 391 11.60 20.98 3.81
N TYR A 392 11.59 20.28 4.93
CA TYR A 392 10.39 20.16 5.77
C TYR A 392 10.76 20.08 7.25
N GLU A 393 9.87 20.57 8.09
CA GLU A 393 10.01 20.49 9.53
C GLU A 393 8.64 20.33 10.23
N ILE A 394 8.63 19.66 11.38
CA ILE A 394 7.50 19.69 12.32
C ILE A 394 7.90 20.58 13.49
N LYS A 395 7.18 21.67 13.68
CA LYS A 395 7.47 22.70 14.68
C LYS A 395 6.19 23.24 15.27
N ASN A 396 6.15 23.37 16.59
CA ASN A 396 4.99 23.86 17.33
C ASN A 396 3.69 23.11 17.01
N GLY A 397 3.79 21.77 16.75
CA GLY A 397 2.65 20.91 16.44
C GLY A 397 2.09 21.09 15.03
N LYS A 398 2.84 21.71 14.11
CA LYS A 398 2.47 21.92 12.71
C LYS A 398 3.56 21.41 11.78
N PHE A 399 3.16 21.00 10.59
CA PHE A 399 4.07 20.62 9.52
C PHE A 399 4.35 21.82 8.60
N TYR A 400 5.60 21.98 8.21
CA TYR A 400 6.06 23.02 7.29
C TYR A 400 6.78 22.39 6.11
N LEU A 401 6.47 22.84 4.91
CA LEU A 401 7.18 22.50 3.68
C LEU A 401 7.81 23.77 3.12
N ASN A 402 9.12 23.75 2.87
CA ASN A 402 9.88 24.90 2.39
C ASN A 402 9.66 26.17 3.24
N GLY A 403 9.59 25.99 4.56
CA GLY A 403 9.38 27.07 5.53
C GLY A 403 7.95 27.64 5.59
N GLN A 404 7.02 27.11 4.80
CA GLN A 404 5.60 27.50 4.82
C GLN A 404 4.77 26.44 5.55
N GLU A 405 3.80 26.89 6.36
CA GLU A 405 2.85 25.98 6.99
C GLU A 405 2.09 25.18 5.92
N TYR A 406 2.07 23.85 6.05
CA TYR A 406 1.46 22.94 5.10
C TYR A 406 0.54 21.96 5.87
N GLU A 407 -0.76 22.15 5.69
CA GLU A 407 -1.76 21.29 6.34
C GLU A 407 -1.78 19.90 5.67
N ILE A 408 -1.69 18.86 6.48
CA ILE A 408 -1.69 17.48 5.99
C ILE A 408 -3.11 16.94 5.87
N HIS A 409 -3.50 16.57 4.66
CA HIS A 409 -4.73 15.86 4.32
C HIS A 409 -4.39 14.40 3.99
N GLY A 410 -4.19 13.58 5.04
CA GLY A 410 -3.60 12.26 4.92
C GLY A 410 -4.62 11.12 4.89
N VAL A 411 -4.34 10.13 4.04
CA VAL A 411 -5.06 8.84 3.99
C VAL A 411 -4.07 7.67 4.04
N GLY A 412 -4.45 6.57 4.71
CA GLY A 412 -3.78 5.29 4.56
C GLY A 412 -4.28 4.57 3.31
N MET A 413 -3.46 3.70 2.72
CA MET A 413 -3.90 2.82 1.64
C MET A 413 -3.11 1.52 1.59
N HIS A 414 -3.80 0.42 1.33
CA HIS A 414 -3.21 -0.82 0.86
C HIS A 414 -3.03 -0.77 -0.66
N GLN A 415 -2.16 -1.63 -1.22
CA GLN A 415 -1.89 -1.64 -2.66
C GLN A 415 -2.81 -2.57 -3.44
N ASP A 416 -3.66 -3.38 -2.77
CA ASP A 416 -4.51 -4.35 -3.44
C ASP A 416 -5.79 -3.71 -3.99
N ARG A 417 -6.30 -4.29 -5.09
CA ARG A 417 -7.53 -3.85 -5.77
C ARG A 417 -8.36 -5.06 -6.20
N GLU A 418 -9.68 -4.90 -6.26
CA GLU A 418 -10.61 -5.92 -6.75
C GLU A 418 -10.27 -6.35 -8.16
N GLY A 419 -10.21 -7.66 -8.37
CA GLY A 419 -9.85 -8.24 -9.67
C GLY A 419 -8.35 -8.33 -9.96
N TYR A 420 -7.48 -7.77 -9.11
CA TYR A 420 -6.03 -7.72 -9.34
C TYR A 420 -5.20 -8.24 -8.17
N GLY A 421 -5.73 -8.25 -6.93
CA GLY A 421 -4.89 -8.44 -5.75
C GLY A 421 -3.79 -7.37 -5.71
N ASN A 422 -2.52 -7.77 -5.49
CA ASN A 422 -1.38 -6.85 -5.52
C ASN A 422 -0.85 -6.54 -6.94
N ALA A 423 -1.30 -7.26 -7.97
CA ALA A 423 -0.83 -7.11 -9.35
C ALA A 423 -1.59 -5.99 -10.09
N VAL A 424 -1.63 -4.79 -9.50
CA VAL A 424 -2.37 -3.64 -10.01
C VAL A 424 -1.57 -2.94 -11.12
N PRO A 425 -2.11 -2.81 -12.35
CA PRO A 425 -1.49 -2.06 -13.43
C PRO A 425 -1.31 -0.56 -13.11
N ASP A 426 -0.37 0.09 -13.76
CA ASP A 426 -0.01 1.48 -13.46
C ASP A 426 -1.12 2.49 -13.83
N ASP A 427 -1.88 2.24 -14.89
CA ASP A 427 -3.04 3.06 -15.27
C ASP A 427 -4.13 3.08 -14.18
N LEU A 428 -4.31 1.98 -13.45
CA LEU A 428 -5.23 1.91 -12.32
C LEU A 428 -4.68 2.64 -11.08
N LYS A 429 -3.37 2.67 -10.87
CA LYS A 429 -2.73 3.50 -9.84
C LYS A 429 -2.91 4.99 -10.14
N VAL A 430 -2.84 5.39 -11.43
CA VAL A 430 -3.17 6.76 -11.86
C VAL A 430 -4.62 7.12 -11.52
N GLN A 431 -5.58 6.20 -11.73
CA GLN A 431 -6.98 6.40 -11.33
C GLN A 431 -7.12 6.58 -9.82
N ASP A 432 -6.42 5.79 -9.01
CA ASP A 432 -6.43 5.92 -7.55
C ASP A 432 -5.87 7.30 -7.11
N MET A 433 -4.78 7.75 -7.72
CA MET A 433 -4.23 9.08 -7.45
C MET A 433 -5.19 10.20 -7.87
N ASN A 434 -5.89 10.05 -8.98
CA ASN A 434 -6.91 11.02 -9.43
C ASN A 434 -8.07 11.12 -8.43
N LEU A 435 -8.53 9.98 -7.86
CA LEU A 435 -9.56 9.98 -6.80
C LEU A 435 -9.07 10.69 -5.52
N MET A 436 -7.83 10.49 -5.14
CA MET A 436 -7.22 11.17 -4.00
C MET A 436 -7.12 12.67 -4.25
N GLN A 437 -6.67 13.10 -5.43
CA GLN A 437 -6.63 14.52 -5.82
C GLN A 437 -8.03 15.14 -5.85
N GLU A 438 -9.03 14.43 -6.37
CA GLU A 438 -10.44 14.90 -6.36
C GLU A 438 -10.91 15.17 -4.93
N MET A 439 -10.52 14.37 -3.96
CA MET A 439 -10.88 14.57 -2.56
C MET A 439 -10.06 15.70 -1.90
N GLY A 440 -8.90 16.05 -2.43
CA GLY A 440 -7.97 17.04 -1.87
C GLY A 440 -6.93 16.43 -0.93
N VAL A 441 -6.63 15.13 -1.09
CA VAL A 441 -5.52 14.44 -0.40
C VAL A 441 -4.19 15.04 -0.85
N ASN A 442 -3.29 15.23 0.10
CA ASN A 442 -1.92 15.67 -0.15
C ASN A 442 -0.86 14.84 0.56
N ALA A 443 -1.29 13.78 1.28
CA ALA A 443 -0.38 12.86 1.95
C ALA A 443 -0.94 11.44 1.98
N ILE A 444 -0.06 10.44 1.79
CA ILE A 444 -0.41 9.02 1.76
C ILE A 444 0.46 8.26 2.76
N ARG A 445 -0.14 7.40 3.57
CA ARG A 445 0.58 6.35 4.29
C ARG A 445 0.45 5.06 3.51
N THR A 446 1.56 4.61 2.90
CA THR A 446 1.62 3.34 2.16
C THR A 446 1.75 2.19 3.15
N SER A 447 0.59 1.67 3.58
CA SER A 447 0.46 0.69 4.65
C SER A 447 0.39 -0.72 4.08
N HIS A 448 0.95 -1.73 4.76
CA HIS A 448 1.91 -1.68 5.88
C HIS A 448 3.25 -2.20 5.37
N TYR A 449 3.66 -1.77 4.19
CA TYR A 449 4.81 -2.25 3.41
C TYR A 449 5.16 -1.24 2.29
N PRO A 450 6.37 -1.32 1.72
CA PRO A 450 6.72 -0.52 0.54
C PRO A 450 5.82 -0.83 -0.66
N HIS A 451 5.21 0.21 -1.23
CA HIS A 451 4.46 0.12 -2.48
C HIS A 451 5.39 0.10 -3.69
N SER A 452 4.83 0.01 -4.91
CA SER A 452 5.62 0.01 -6.14
C SER A 452 6.33 1.34 -6.37
N GLN A 453 7.46 1.32 -7.08
CA GLN A 453 8.18 2.56 -7.48
C GLN A 453 7.27 3.48 -8.30
N SER A 454 6.37 2.93 -9.14
CA SER A 454 5.39 3.72 -9.89
C SER A 454 4.43 4.50 -8.97
N THR A 455 4.07 3.95 -7.80
CA THR A 455 3.27 4.68 -6.80
C THR A 455 4.03 5.89 -6.26
N TYR A 456 5.32 5.74 -5.98
CA TYR A 456 6.15 6.84 -5.47
C TYR A 456 6.47 7.87 -6.55
N ASN A 457 6.73 7.45 -7.79
CA ASN A 457 6.87 8.35 -8.93
C ASN A 457 5.61 9.21 -9.12
N LEU A 458 4.43 8.61 -9.09
CA LEU A 458 3.16 9.33 -9.13
C LEU A 458 2.98 10.29 -7.94
N ALA A 459 3.42 9.91 -6.74
CA ALA A 459 3.40 10.78 -5.57
C ALA A 459 4.34 11.98 -5.74
N ASP A 460 5.53 11.78 -6.31
CA ASP A 460 6.49 12.84 -6.64
C ASP A 460 5.89 13.83 -7.66
N GLU A 461 5.34 13.31 -8.76
CA GLU A 461 4.74 14.08 -9.86
C GLU A 461 3.47 14.83 -9.45
N ARG A 462 2.69 14.26 -8.51
CA ARG A 462 1.44 14.85 -8.01
C ARG A 462 1.64 15.70 -6.75
N GLY A 463 2.85 15.70 -6.21
CA GLY A 463 3.20 16.46 -5.02
C GLY A 463 2.60 15.90 -3.72
N MET A 464 2.26 14.61 -3.68
CA MET A 464 1.72 13.96 -2.48
C MET A 464 2.85 13.53 -1.56
N LEU A 465 2.80 13.95 -0.29
CA LEU A 465 3.75 13.51 0.73
C LEU A 465 3.51 12.03 1.08
N VAL A 466 4.58 11.28 1.37
CA VAL A 466 4.50 9.86 1.65
C VAL A 466 5.10 9.51 3.02
N TYR A 467 4.36 8.75 3.81
CA TYR A 467 4.84 7.97 4.93
C TYR A 467 4.94 6.51 4.47
N CYS A 468 6.16 6.03 4.24
CA CYS A 468 6.47 4.66 3.80
C CYS A 468 6.92 3.82 4.99
N GLU A 469 6.49 2.55 5.09
CA GLU A 469 6.85 1.69 6.22
C GLU A 469 7.19 0.26 5.81
N ILE A 470 7.99 -0.42 6.64
CA ILE A 470 8.32 -1.84 6.48
C ILE A 470 7.19 -2.73 7.01
N PRO A 471 7.03 -3.97 6.50
CA PRO A 471 5.96 -4.89 6.91
C PRO A 471 6.22 -5.54 8.29
N TYR A 472 6.80 -4.81 9.22
CA TYR A 472 7.01 -5.24 10.60
C TYR A 472 5.78 -4.90 11.44
N TYR A 473 4.89 -5.89 11.56
CA TYR A 473 3.54 -5.75 12.09
C TYR A 473 3.32 -6.66 13.31
N LEU A 474 2.79 -6.12 14.40
CA LEU A 474 2.38 -6.73 15.67
C LEU A 474 3.47 -7.49 16.43
N LEU A 475 4.21 -8.42 15.83
CA LEU A 475 4.96 -9.44 16.53
C LEU A 475 6.45 -9.44 16.19
N LEU A 476 7.30 -9.60 17.19
CA LEU A 476 8.71 -9.93 17.06
C LEU A 476 8.94 -11.42 17.34
N SER A 477 9.85 -12.06 16.60
CA SER A 477 10.36 -13.40 16.86
C SER A 477 11.81 -13.39 17.37
N ASN A 478 12.18 -14.36 18.19
CA ASN A 478 13.58 -14.59 18.60
C ASN A 478 14.44 -15.21 17.49
N ALA A 479 13.82 -15.77 16.44
CA ALA A 479 14.55 -16.35 15.32
C ALA A 479 15.41 -15.28 14.63
N GLU A 480 16.69 -15.55 14.44
CA GLU A 480 17.62 -14.60 13.81
C GLU A 480 17.27 -14.33 12.35
N SER A 481 16.75 -15.32 11.61
CA SER A 481 16.23 -15.13 10.24
C SER A 481 15.14 -14.06 10.19
N TYR A 482 14.20 -14.09 11.13
CA TYR A 482 13.11 -13.10 11.24
C TYR A 482 13.63 -11.69 11.55
N LYS A 483 14.57 -11.58 12.49
CA LYS A 483 15.21 -10.30 12.84
C LYS A 483 16.06 -9.74 11.70
N THR A 484 16.71 -10.63 10.94
CA THR A 484 17.47 -10.28 9.75
C THR A 484 16.53 -9.75 8.67
N SER A 485 15.42 -10.45 8.38
CA SER A 485 14.41 -10.01 7.42
C SER A 485 13.91 -8.58 7.70
N ILE A 486 13.60 -8.24 8.97
CA ILE A 486 13.22 -6.87 9.36
C ILE A 486 14.27 -5.83 8.95
N LYS A 487 15.55 -6.13 9.21
CA LYS A 487 16.65 -5.19 8.94
C LYS A 487 16.99 -5.08 7.46
N GLU A 488 16.91 -6.18 6.72
CA GLU A 488 17.16 -6.17 5.28
C GLU A 488 16.04 -5.44 4.53
N GLU A 489 14.76 -5.74 4.83
CA GLU A 489 13.63 -5.01 4.24
C GLU A 489 13.63 -3.51 4.59
N LEU A 490 14.14 -3.13 5.76
CA LEU A 490 14.35 -1.72 6.12
C LEU A 490 15.38 -1.03 5.22
N LYS A 491 16.51 -1.68 4.95
CA LYS A 491 17.54 -1.13 4.06
C LYS A 491 17.04 -1.06 2.61
N GLU A 492 16.37 -2.12 2.15
CA GLU A 492 15.77 -2.14 0.82
C GLU A 492 14.79 -0.96 0.64
N MET A 493 13.86 -0.78 1.59
CA MET A 493 12.89 0.33 1.56
C MET A 493 13.58 1.69 1.49
N ILE A 494 14.53 1.95 2.39
CA ILE A 494 15.20 3.26 2.47
C ILE A 494 16.04 3.50 1.23
N ARG A 495 16.85 2.54 0.79
CA ARG A 495 17.75 2.71 -0.34
C ARG A 495 17.00 2.85 -1.66
N GLN A 496 15.96 2.04 -1.88
CA GLN A 496 15.14 2.12 -3.10
C GLN A 496 14.27 3.37 -3.15
N GLY A 497 13.84 3.87 -2.00
CA GLY A 497 13.02 5.08 -1.90
C GLY A 497 13.82 6.40 -1.71
N TYR A 498 15.15 6.35 -1.72
CA TYR A 498 16.01 7.46 -1.26
C TYR A 498 15.81 8.75 -2.05
N ASN A 499 15.68 8.67 -3.39
CA ASN A 499 15.63 9.86 -4.26
C ASN A 499 14.23 10.49 -4.35
N HIS A 500 13.17 9.81 -3.87
CA HIS A 500 11.80 10.33 -3.94
C HIS A 500 11.60 11.55 -3.03
N PRO A 501 11.33 12.76 -3.56
CA PRO A 501 11.06 13.93 -2.74
C PRO A 501 9.76 13.84 -1.94
N SER A 502 8.79 13.06 -2.41
CA SER A 502 7.53 12.82 -1.73
C SER A 502 7.69 12.11 -0.39
N ILE A 503 8.65 11.19 -0.26
CA ILE A 503 8.85 10.45 0.99
C ILE A 503 9.41 11.38 2.06
N MET A 504 8.64 11.57 3.15
CA MET A 504 8.99 12.40 4.29
C MET A 504 9.28 11.60 5.56
N MET A 505 8.83 10.35 5.63
CA MET A 505 8.87 9.52 6.83
C MET A 505 9.15 8.06 6.49
N TRP A 506 10.04 7.45 7.29
CA TRP A 506 10.30 6.02 7.31
C TRP A 506 9.65 5.39 8.53
N GLY A 507 8.64 4.56 8.33
CA GLY A 507 7.99 3.75 9.35
C GLY A 507 8.78 2.49 9.64
N ILE A 508 9.13 2.30 10.90
CA ILE A 508 9.95 1.16 11.33
C ILE A 508 9.13 -0.01 11.88
N GLU A 509 7.84 0.19 12.11
CA GLU A 509 6.91 -0.84 12.59
C GLU A 509 5.46 -0.32 12.61
N ASN A 510 4.50 -1.25 12.69
CA ASN A 510 3.10 -0.98 13.00
C ASN A 510 2.60 -1.88 14.13
N GLU A 511 2.13 -1.25 15.22
CA GLU A 511 1.46 -1.90 16.37
C GLU A 511 2.27 -3.01 17.05
N VAL A 512 3.61 -2.96 17.03
CA VAL A 512 4.48 -3.99 17.61
C VAL A 512 4.55 -3.85 19.12
N TYR A 513 3.88 -4.73 19.86
CA TYR A 513 3.82 -4.66 21.31
C TYR A 513 3.96 -5.99 22.06
N GLN A 514 4.08 -7.11 21.36
CA GLN A 514 4.26 -8.46 21.89
C GLN A 514 3.17 -8.87 22.90
N PRO A 515 1.94 -9.15 22.47
CA PRO A 515 0.87 -9.60 23.35
C PRO A 515 1.15 -10.99 23.91
N ALA A 516 0.48 -11.34 25.02
CA ALA A 516 0.59 -12.69 25.61
C ALA A 516 0.15 -13.80 24.63
N SER A 517 -0.79 -13.51 23.71
CA SER A 517 -1.22 -14.41 22.64
C SER A 517 -0.13 -14.73 21.61
N ALA A 518 0.96 -13.96 21.57
CA ALA A 518 2.10 -14.25 20.68
C ALA A 518 2.67 -15.67 20.88
N ALA A 519 2.53 -16.24 22.08
CA ALA A 519 2.89 -17.61 22.37
C ALA A 519 2.18 -18.65 21.49
N ALA A 520 1.01 -18.33 20.94
CA ALA A 520 0.26 -19.20 20.03
C ALA A 520 0.98 -19.43 18.69
N PHE A 521 1.85 -18.49 18.28
CA PHE A 521 2.66 -18.59 17.06
C PHE A 521 3.93 -19.43 17.26
N GLY A 522 4.23 -19.87 18.49
CA GLY A 522 5.35 -20.74 18.81
C GLY A 522 6.29 -20.14 19.89
N LYS A 523 7.26 -20.97 20.33
CA LYS A 523 8.20 -20.57 21.40
C LYS A 523 9.06 -19.36 21.03
N ASP A 524 9.38 -19.18 19.76
CA ASP A 524 10.22 -18.10 19.28
C ASP A 524 9.52 -16.73 19.35
N PHE A 525 8.20 -16.71 19.52
CA PHE A 525 7.39 -15.51 19.77
C PHE A 525 7.18 -15.22 21.26
N GLN A 526 7.74 -16.02 22.16
CA GLN A 526 7.74 -15.76 23.60
C GLN A 526 8.92 -14.85 23.96
N ILE A 527 8.75 -13.56 23.76
CA ILE A 527 9.81 -12.56 23.91
C ILE A 527 9.57 -11.73 25.18
N ASN A 528 10.62 -11.49 25.94
CA ASN A 528 10.55 -10.55 27.05
C ASN A 528 10.67 -9.09 26.57
N GLU A 529 10.21 -8.17 27.41
CA GLU A 529 10.20 -6.74 27.13
C GLU A 529 11.60 -6.18 26.79
N ASN A 530 12.64 -6.60 27.51
CA ASN A 530 14.00 -6.10 27.26
C ASN A 530 14.51 -6.48 25.86
N THR A 531 14.22 -7.69 25.40
CA THR A 531 14.55 -8.13 24.04
C THR A 531 13.82 -7.29 23.00
N LEU A 532 12.52 -7.06 23.18
CA LEU A 532 11.72 -6.22 22.28
C LEU A 532 12.28 -4.78 22.22
N VAL A 533 12.50 -4.16 23.37
CA VAL A 533 13.03 -2.80 23.48
C VAL A 533 14.42 -2.68 22.84
N SER A 534 15.32 -3.63 23.13
CA SER A 534 16.67 -3.63 22.57
C SER A 534 16.66 -3.79 21.05
N PHE A 535 15.85 -4.72 20.54
CA PHE A 535 15.76 -4.97 19.11
C PHE A 535 15.16 -3.76 18.36
N ASN A 536 14.02 -3.22 18.79
CA ASN A 536 13.39 -2.06 18.14
C ASN A 536 14.28 -0.80 18.22
N SER A 537 15.01 -0.61 19.31
CA SER A 537 16.06 0.43 19.36
C SER A 537 17.13 0.24 18.29
N SER A 538 17.50 -1.02 17.99
CA SER A 538 18.50 -1.30 16.94
C SER A 538 17.95 -1.05 15.54
N VAL A 539 16.67 -1.32 15.30
CA VAL A 539 15.97 -1.04 14.03
C VAL A 539 15.90 0.46 13.79
N ALA A 540 15.49 1.23 14.80
CA ALA A 540 15.42 2.70 14.71
C ALA A 540 16.79 3.34 14.41
N LYS A 541 17.85 2.88 15.09
CA LYS A 541 19.23 3.33 14.83
C LYS A 541 19.73 2.94 13.45
N LEU A 542 19.33 1.78 12.94
CA LEU A 542 19.66 1.38 11.58
C LEU A 542 19.01 2.33 10.58
N ALA A 543 17.71 2.64 10.74
CA ALA A 543 17.03 3.60 9.90
C ALA A 543 17.71 4.97 9.87
N GLN A 544 18.07 5.52 11.03
CA GLN A 544 18.82 6.78 11.15
C GLN A 544 20.21 6.74 10.48
N LYS A 545 20.84 5.58 10.45
CA LYS A 545 22.13 5.39 9.78
C LYS A 545 22.00 5.34 8.27
N GLU A 546 20.92 4.71 7.76
CA GLU A 546 20.66 4.60 6.32
C GLU A 546 20.21 5.93 5.73
N ASP A 547 19.43 6.73 6.46
CA ASP A 547 18.98 8.07 6.03
C ASP A 547 18.92 9.04 7.22
N THR A 548 19.63 10.14 7.12
CA THR A 548 19.67 11.24 8.12
C THR A 548 18.77 12.41 7.75
N THR A 549 18.10 12.37 6.61
CA THR A 549 17.34 13.49 6.04
C THR A 549 15.84 13.39 6.29
N ARG A 550 15.32 12.18 6.57
CA ARG A 550 13.91 11.92 6.79
C ARG A 550 13.61 11.51 8.23
N TYR A 551 12.37 11.76 8.65
CA TYR A 551 11.93 11.38 9.97
C TYR A 551 11.75 9.86 10.11
N ILE A 552 12.26 9.32 11.22
CA ILE A 552 12.00 7.93 11.64
C ILE A 552 10.76 7.93 12.53
N VAL A 553 9.75 7.17 12.13
CA VAL A 553 8.42 7.17 12.76
C VAL A 553 8.02 5.74 13.17
N GLN A 554 7.25 5.64 14.22
CA GLN A 554 6.57 4.41 14.66
C GLN A 554 5.06 4.64 14.78
N ALA A 555 4.24 3.62 14.48
CA ALA A 555 2.80 3.66 14.60
C ALA A 555 2.32 2.68 15.67
N GLN A 556 1.72 3.16 16.76
CA GLN A 556 1.41 2.36 17.92
C GLN A 556 -0.09 2.08 18.07
N ILE A 557 -0.39 0.89 18.60
CA ILE A 557 -1.75 0.49 18.96
C ILE A 557 -2.31 1.37 20.09
N ASP A 558 -3.63 1.58 20.11
CA ASP A 558 -4.36 2.26 21.18
C ASP A 558 -4.38 1.44 22.48
N SER A 559 -3.23 1.33 23.14
CA SER A 559 -3.05 0.62 24.41
C SER A 559 -2.06 1.33 25.31
N SER A 560 -2.49 1.78 26.50
CA SER A 560 -1.63 2.46 27.47
C SER A 560 -0.43 1.59 27.90
N ASN A 561 -0.62 0.27 28.03
CA ASN A 561 0.46 -0.63 28.40
C ASN A 561 1.47 -0.82 27.26
N ALA A 562 0.99 -1.04 26.03
CA ALA A 562 1.85 -1.12 24.86
C ALA A 562 2.67 0.16 24.70
N ASN A 563 2.03 1.33 24.76
CA ASN A 563 2.69 2.62 24.60
C ASN A 563 3.77 2.88 25.70
N LYS A 564 3.56 2.42 26.95
CA LYS A 564 4.61 2.48 27.98
C LYS A 564 5.85 1.66 27.64
N VAL A 565 5.68 0.50 27.04
CA VAL A 565 6.80 -0.34 26.55
C VAL A 565 7.47 0.32 25.37
N CYS A 566 6.68 0.77 24.39
CA CYS A 566 7.17 1.42 23.17
C CYS A 566 7.95 2.70 23.46
N ALA A 567 7.52 3.50 24.43
CA ALA A 567 8.25 4.68 24.87
C ALA A 567 9.67 4.40 25.39
N LYS A 568 10.04 3.14 25.70
CA LYS A 568 11.39 2.78 26.17
C LYS A 568 12.39 2.73 25.02
N TRP A 569 11.99 2.27 23.83
CA TRP A 569 12.91 2.24 22.68
C TRP A 569 12.93 3.55 21.88
N SER A 570 11.84 4.33 21.91
CA SER A 570 11.78 5.63 21.24
C SER A 570 12.52 6.75 21.94
N LYS A 571 12.92 6.55 23.19
CA LYS A 571 13.69 7.53 23.98
C LYS A 571 15.07 7.82 23.38
N ASN A 572 15.61 8.99 23.72
CA ASN A 572 16.97 9.43 23.35
C ASN A 572 17.15 9.68 21.83
N GLY A 573 16.10 10.05 21.11
CA GLY A 573 16.19 10.41 19.70
C GLY A 573 16.33 9.22 18.75
N ASN A 574 16.00 8.01 19.20
CA ASN A 574 15.98 6.85 18.30
C ASN A 574 14.81 6.92 17.29
N VAL A 575 13.70 7.57 17.69
CA VAL A 575 12.50 7.80 16.85
C VAL A 575 12.18 9.28 16.94
N ASP A 576 11.95 9.92 15.81
CA ASP A 576 11.66 11.36 15.76
C ASP A 576 10.23 11.66 16.18
N TYR A 577 9.27 10.85 15.68
CA TYR A 577 7.86 11.01 16.00
C TYR A 577 7.17 9.67 16.23
N THR A 578 6.21 9.69 17.16
CA THR A 578 5.31 8.56 17.41
C THR A 578 3.90 8.91 16.98
N GLY A 579 3.27 8.01 16.24
CA GLY A 579 1.86 8.03 15.93
C GLY A 579 1.09 6.96 16.71
N VAL A 580 -0.21 7.13 16.80
CA VAL A 580 -1.13 6.16 17.41
C VAL A 580 -2.29 5.87 16.47
N ASN A 581 -2.69 4.60 16.41
CA ASN A 581 -3.86 4.13 15.68
C ASN A 581 -5.06 4.18 16.61
N LEU A 582 -5.99 5.13 16.38
CA LEU A 582 -7.11 5.43 17.25
C LEU A 582 -8.45 5.10 16.61
N TYR A 583 -9.24 4.23 17.27
CA TYR A 583 -10.56 3.80 16.78
C TYR A 583 -11.66 4.02 17.81
N VAL A 584 -11.58 5.12 18.58
CA VAL A 584 -12.61 5.54 19.53
C VAL A 584 -13.92 5.83 18.78
N GLY A 585 -15.02 5.29 19.27
CA GLY A 585 -16.32 5.36 18.60
C GLY A 585 -16.57 4.22 17.62
N PHE A 586 -15.54 3.44 17.21
CA PHE A 586 -15.71 2.25 16.37
C PHE A 586 -15.35 0.95 17.10
N LYS A 587 -14.20 0.89 17.78
CA LYS A 587 -13.82 -0.21 18.68
C LYS A 587 -14.22 0.05 20.14
N SER A 588 -15.13 0.98 20.38
CA SER A 588 -15.70 1.30 21.70
C SER A 588 -17.15 1.75 21.57
N SER A 589 -17.96 1.47 22.57
CA SER A 589 -19.36 1.86 22.58
C SER A 589 -19.54 3.37 22.62
N VAL A 590 -20.60 3.87 22.00
CA VAL A 590 -21.04 5.27 22.02
C VAL A 590 -22.53 5.30 22.39
N SER A 591 -22.89 6.16 23.31
CA SER A 591 -24.25 6.20 23.92
C SER A 591 -25.31 6.70 22.95
N SER A 592 -24.95 7.60 22.01
CA SER A 592 -25.86 8.17 21.01
C SER A 592 -25.08 8.65 19.78
N ALA A 593 -25.77 8.93 18.67
CA ALA A 593 -25.15 9.49 17.46
C ALA A 593 -25.50 10.96 17.24
N ASP A 594 -25.59 11.71 18.32
CA ASP A 594 -25.88 13.14 18.39
C ASP A 594 -24.69 13.95 18.95
N ASP A 595 -24.91 15.14 19.44
CA ASP A 595 -23.90 16.01 20.04
C ASP A 595 -23.31 15.43 21.34
N GLU A 596 -24.07 14.62 22.11
CA GLU A 596 -23.57 13.94 23.29
C GLU A 596 -22.59 12.83 22.94
N GLY A 597 -22.93 12.00 21.97
CA GLY A 597 -22.00 10.98 21.44
C GLY A 597 -20.76 11.57 20.81
N ARG A 598 -20.88 12.70 20.08
CA ARG A 598 -19.69 13.44 19.58
C ARG A 598 -18.80 13.92 20.72
N LYS A 599 -19.39 14.39 21.80
CA LYS A 599 -18.67 14.83 23.00
C LYS A 599 -17.98 13.65 23.69
N GLU A 600 -18.63 12.50 23.82
CA GLU A 600 -18.06 11.28 24.39
C GLU A 600 -16.81 10.82 23.64
N ILE A 601 -16.88 10.75 22.29
CA ILE A 601 -15.73 10.44 21.44
C ILE A 601 -14.62 11.48 21.65
N THR A 602 -14.96 12.77 21.59
CA THR A 602 -14.00 13.89 21.69
C THR A 602 -13.28 13.89 23.04
N ASP A 603 -14.00 13.72 24.14
CA ASP A 603 -13.42 13.69 25.49
C ASP A 603 -12.49 12.49 25.67
N THR A 604 -12.89 11.32 25.14
CA THR A 604 -12.06 10.11 25.17
C THR A 604 -10.78 10.28 24.37
N LEU A 605 -10.86 10.81 23.14
CA LEU A 605 -9.71 11.10 22.31
C LEU A 605 -8.75 12.10 22.95
N ASN A 606 -9.28 13.20 23.54
CA ASN A 606 -8.48 14.18 24.24
C ASN A 606 -7.71 13.57 25.41
N ARG A 607 -8.39 12.73 26.22
CA ARG A 607 -7.78 12.03 27.34
C ARG A 607 -6.64 11.11 26.86
N LYS A 608 -6.89 10.27 25.83
CA LYS A 608 -5.90 9.33 25.29
C LYS A 608 -4.69 10.04 24.70
N LEU A 609 -4.91 11.04 23.84
CA LEU A 609 -3.82 11.81 23.23
C LEU A 609 -2.97 12.52 24.30
N ASN A 610 -3.57 13.08 25.33
CA ASN A 610 -2.82 13.69 26.43
C ASN A 610 -2.04 12.65 27.25
N GLU A 611 -2.61 11.47 27.51
CA GLU A 611 -1.92 10.36 28.18
C GLU A 611 -0.69 9.89 27.36
N TYR A 612 -0.84 9.72 26.04
CA TYR A 612 0.25 9.28 25.19
C TYR A 612 1.35 10.34 25.07
N LYS A 613 0.99 11.61 24.93
CA LYS A 613 1.98 12.71 24.99
C LYS A 613 2.81 12.67 26.28
N GLN A 614 2.20 12.44 27.42
CA GLN A 614 2.92 12.30 28.69
C GLN A 614 3.81 11.05 28.69
N THR A 615 3.31 9.93 28.17
CA THR A 615 4.03 8.65 28.11
C THR A 615 5.32 8.78 27.30
N TYR A 616 5.26 9.47 26.17
CA TYR A 616 6.41 9.70 25.26
C TYR A 616 7.21 10.95 25.63
N ASN A 617 6.76 11.77 26.55
CA ASN A 617 7.32 13.10 26.85
C ASN A 617 7.40 13.97 25.56
N ALA A 618 6.35 13.92 24.74
CA ALA A 618 6.28 14.58 23.45
C ALA A 618 5.47 15.88 23.49
N SER A 619 5.85 16.86 22.69
CA SER A 619 5.10 18.12 22.52
C SER A 619 3.89 17.94 21.59
N SER A 620 3.98 17.00 20.65
CA SER A 620 2.95 16.67 19.67
C SER A 620 2.87 15.17 19.45
N MET A 621 1.72 14.68 18.96
CA MET A 621 1.48 13.29 18.59
C MET A 621 0.88 13.24 17.20
N MET A 622 1.27 12.25 16.40
CA MET A 622 0.59 11.91 15.16
C MET A 622 -0.60 10.99 15.42
N ILE A 623 -1.60 11.04 14.55
CA ILE A 623 -2.64 10.01 14.46
C ILE A 623 -2.40 9.25 13.17
N THR A 624 -1.77 8.09 13.30
CA THR A 624 -1.34 7.28 12.14
C THR A 624 -2.49 6.50 11.51
N GLU A 625 -3.55 6.26 12.28
CA GLU A 625 -4.81 5.73 11.76
C GLU A 625 -5.98 6.22 12.60
N TYR A 626 -7.10 6.52 11.93
CA TYR A 626 -8.40 6.68 12.55
C TYR A 626 -9.51 6.40 11.52
N GLY A 627 -10.60 5.77 11.94
CA GLY A 627 -11.66 5.41 11.01
C GLY A 627 -12.79 4.61 11.61
N ALA A 628 -13.77 4.31 10.79
CA ALA A 628 -14.88 3.40 11.07
C ALA A 628 -15.25 2.65 9.78
N GLY A 629 -15.81 1.43 9.91
CA GLY A 629 -16.30 0.66 8.78
C GLY A 629 -17.63 1.17 8.24
N ALA A 630 -17.86 1.00 6.93
CA ALA A 630 -19.15 1.24 6.30
C ALA A 630 -19.43 0.24 5.16
N ASN A 631 -20.58 -0.41 5.23
CA ASN A 631 -21.17 -1.14 4.12
C ASN A 631 -22.25 -0.25 3.49
N ILE A 632 -22.12 0.07 2.21
CA ILE A 632 -23.03 0.95 1.46
C ILE A 632 -24.46 0.41 1.33
N ASN A 633 -24.72 -0.82 1.76
CA ASN A 633 -26.04 -1.44 1.81
C ASN A 633 -26.59 -1.51 3.24
N GLN A 634 -25.91 -0.94 4.23
CA GLN A 634 -26.36 -0.90 5.63
C GLN A 634 -26.54 0.56 6.06
N HIS A 635 -27.73 0.87 6.52
CA HIS A 635 -28.14 2.21 6.88
C HIS A 635 -28.86 2.26 8.21
N ALA A 636 -28.75 3.38 8.92
CA ALA A 636 -29.49 3.65 10.14
C ALA A 636 -29.70 5.16 10.34
N THR A 637 -30.76 5.53 11.05
CA THR A 637 -30.98 6.91 11.45
C THR A 637 -30.04 7.29 12.58
N MET A 638 -29.28 8.36 12.38
CA MET A 638 -28.33 8.91 13.36
C MET A 638 -29.04 9.97 14.21
N ASP A 639 -29.58 9.59 15.35
CA ASP A 639 -30.26 10.46 16.28
C ASP A 639 -29.91 10.11 17.74
N GLU A 640 -30.60 10.75 18.69
CA GLU A 640 -30.43 10.56 20.14
C GLU A 640 -30.78 9.13 20.64
N ASN A 641 -31.54 8.37 19.85
CA ASN A 641 -31.94 7.00 20.16
C ASN A 641 -30.98 5.94 19.58
N PHE A 642 -30.08 6.35 18.69
CA PHE A 642 -29.10 5.45 18.11
C PHE A 642 -27.96 5.22 19.10
N SER A 643 -27.63 3.97 19.38
CA SER A 643 -26.46 3.60 20.15
C SER A 643 -25.58 2.64 19.35
N TRP A 644 -24.27 2.75 19.54
CA TRP A 644 -23.28 1.88 18.91
C TRP A 644 -22.49 1.12 19.96
N SER A 645 -22.28 -0.16 19.75
CA SER A 645 -21.41 -0.98 20.60
C SER A 645 -20.29 -1.64 19.77
N SER A 646 -19.20 -2.00 20.43
CA SER A 646 -18.14 -2.79 19.80
C SER A 646 -18.63 -4.17 19.34
N ASP A 647 -19.70 -4.69 19.99
CA ASP A 647 -20.37 -5.92 19.55
C ASP A 647 -21.04 -5.75 18.19
N ASP A 648 -21.54 -4.54 17.85
CA ASP A 648 -22.13 -4.28 16.53
C ASP A 648 -21.10 -4.41 15.44
N ALA A 649 -19.87 -3.97 15.67
CA ALA A 649 -18.76 -4.18 14.73
C ALA A 649 -18.47 -5.68 14.55
N SER A 650 -18.48 -6.46 15.64
CA SER A 650 -18.27 -7.93 15.62
C SER A 650 -19.44 -8.69 15.01
N LYS A 651 -20.64 -8.08 14.93
CA LYS A 651 -21.86 -8.61 14.33
C LYS A 651 -22.12 -8.09 12.91
N ASP A 652 -21.10 -7.54 12.28
CA ASP A 652 -21.11 -7.09 10.89
C ASP A 652 -22.11 -5.95 10.60
N LYS A 653 -22.35 -5.04 11.57
CA LYS A 653 -23.20 -3.86 11.37
C LYS A 653 -22.34 -2.62 11.18
N HIS A 654 -22.09 -2.27 9.93
CA HIS A 654 -21.28 -1.11 9.53
C HIS A 654 -22.12 -0.12 8.72
N TYR A 655 -22.88 0.72 9.42
CA TYR A 655 -23.76 1.70 8.78
C TYR A 655 -22.97 2.85 8.14
N GLU A 656 -23.32 3.22 6.92
CA GLU A 656 -22.64 4.29 6.15
C GLU A 656 -22.71 5.64 6.89
N GLU A 657 -23.89 5.95 7.47
CA GLU A 657 -24.13 7.17 8.25
C GLU A 657 -23.28 7.23 9.53
N TYR A 658 -23.02 6.05 10.15
CA TYR A 658 -22.20 5.98 11.34
C TYR A 658 -20.71 6.21 11.05
N GLN A 659 -20.20 5.68 9.92
CA GLN A 659 -18.84 6.02 9.46
C GLN A 659 -18.67 7.54 9.34
N ALA A 660 -19.61 8.20 8.67
CA ALA A 660 -19.60 9.64 8.50
C ALA A 660 -19.63 10.39 9.85
N PHE A 661 -20.48 9.97 10.78
CA PHE A 661 -20.58 10.55 12.13
C PHE A 661 -19.25 10.48 12.91
N VAL A 662 -18.59 9.32 12.90
CA VAL A 662 -17.31 9.13 13.59
C VAL A 662 -16.23 10.00 12.94
N LEU A 663 -16.12 9.98 11.61
CA LEU A 663 -15.08 10.72 10.87
C LEU A 663 -15.26 12.23 10.96
N GLU A 664 -16.49 12.74 10.91
CA GLU A 664 -16.82 14.15 11.16
C GLU A 664 -16.36 14.59 12.56
N THR A 665 -16.51 13.69 13.56
CA THR A 665 -16.13 13.97 14.94
C THR A 665 -14.62 14.04 15.12
N TYR A 666 -13.87 13.07 14.53
CA TYR A 666 -12.41 13.08 14.53
C TYR A 666 -11.86 14.32 13.83
N TYR A 667 -12.36 14.62 12.65
CA TYR A 667 -11.90 15.79 11.90
C TYR A 667 -12.09 17.09 12.67
N SER A 668 -13.27 17.27 13.30
CA SER A 668 -13.56 18.44 14.15
C SER A 668 -12.60 18.56 15.34
N LEU A 669 -12.18 17.44 15.94
CA LEU A 669 -11.17 17.42 16.99
C LEU A 669 -9.80 17.79 16.46
N ILE A 670 -9.36 17.14 15.38
CA ILE A 670 -8.03 17.35 14.78
C ILE A 670 -7.84 18.83 14.42
N GLN A 671 -8.85 19.44 13.80
CA GLN A 671 -8.84 20.86 13.44
C GLN A 671 -8.73 21.82 14.66
N LYS A 672 -9.26 21.43 15.81
CA LYS A 672 -9.20 22.24 17.04
C LYS A 672 -7.89 22.07 17.81
N ARG A 673 -7.22 20.93 17.65
CA ARG A 673 -5.94 20.66 18.34
C ARG A 673 -4.77 21.22 17.53
N LYS A 674 -3.82 21.83 18.25
CA LYS A 674 -2.60 22.43 17.65
C LYS A 674 -1.36 21.57 17.86
N ASP A 675 -1.55 20.33 18.32
CA ASP A 675 -0.47 19.40 18.66
C ASP A 675 -0.59 18.06 17.92
N ILE A 676 -1.35 18.06 16.80
CA ILE A 676 -1.46 16.96 15.86
C ILE A 676 -0.94 17.46 14.49
N PRO A 677 0.37 17.32 14.20
CA PRO A 677 0.95 17.84 12.96
C PRO A 677 0.58 17.02 11.73
N VAL A 678 0.29 15.72 11.91
CA VAL A 678 0.02 14.77 10.82
C VAL A 678 -1.07 13.79 11.28
N SER A 679 -2.02 13.51 10.40
CA SER A 679 -3.04 12.49 10.62
C SER A 679 -3.42 11.78 9.32
N PHE A 680 -3.76 10.48 9.43
CA PHE A 680 -4.18 9.67 8.29
C PHE A 680 -5.51 8.99 8.58
N VAL A 681 -6.47 9.18 7.67
CA VAL A 681 -7.74 8.45 7.68
C VAL A 681 -7.46 6.99 7.31
N TRP A 682 -7.99 6.06 8.06
CA TRP A 682 -7.96 4.65 7.72
C TRP A 682 -9.33 4.21 7.19
N ASN A 683 -9.45 4.05 5.91
CA ASN A 683 -8.52 3.92 4.83
C ASN A 683 -9.06 4.69 3.61
N MET A 684 -8.24 4.93 2.57
CA MET A 684 -8.74 5.49 1.31
C MET A 684 -9.70 4.52 0.62
N PHE A 685 -9.31 3.25 0.51
CA PHE A 685 -10.08 2.19 -0.14
C PHE A 685 -10.41 1.07 0.84
N ASP A 686 -11.53 0.39 0.66
CA ASP A 686 -11.73 -0.94 1.24
C ASP A 686 -10.65 -1.87 0.70
N PHE A 687 -10.27 -2.89 1.46
CA PHE A 687 -9.21 -3.81 1.05
C PHE A 687 -9.54 -5.26 1.44
N SER A 688 -8.85 -6.22 0.81
CA SER A 688 -9.02 -7.63 1.10
C SER A 688 -8.38 -8.00 2.45
N CYS A 689 -9.12 -8.75 3.26
CA CYS A 689 -8.63 -9.26 4.54
C CYS A 689 -9.22 -10.63 4.86
N TYR A 690 -8.77 -11.27 5.92
CA TYR A 690 -9.27 -12.58 6.32
C TYR A 690 -10.59 -12.54 7.10
N ARG A 691 -11.09 -11.33 7.44
CA ARG A 691 -12.34 -11.11 8.19
C ARG A 691 -13.48 -10.72 7.27
N ASN A 692 -14.70 -10.89 7.80
CA ASN A 692 -15.92 -10.39 7.17
C ASN A 692 -16.34 -9.14 7.94
N GLU A 693 -16.07 -7.95 7.41
CA GLU A 693 -16.48 -6.70 8.06
C GLU A 693 -17.71 -6.11 7.35
N GLY A 694 -18.69 -5.66 8.13
CA GLY A 694 -19.95 -5.14 7.60
C GLY A 694 -20.77 -6.17 6.83
N GLY A 695 -20.63 -7.47 7.14
CA GLY A 695 -21.30 -8.55 6.44
C GLY A 695 -20.75 -8.84 5.03
N ILE A 696 -19.65 -8.21 4.62
CA ILE A 696 -19.01 -8.44 3.33
C ILE A 696 -17.87 -9.45 3.52
N PRO A 697 -17.93 -10.62 2.86
CA PRO A 697 -16.92 -11.65 3.01
C PRO A 697 -15.52 -11.15 2.64
N ARG A 698 -14.54 -11.46 3.50
CA ARG A 698 -13.12 -11.21 3.27
C ARG A 698 -12.81 -9.75 2.90
N ARG A 699 -13.43 -8.81 3.62
CA ARG A 699 -13.32 -7.38 3.34
C ARG A 699 -13.14 -6.58 4.63
N ASN A 700 -12.17 -5.67 4.62
CA ASN A 700 -12.13 -4.54 5.54
C ASN A 700 -12.88 -3.38 4.91
N THR A 701 -13.89 -2.86 5.58
CA THR A 701 -14.83 -1.86 5.04
C THR A 701 -14.56 -0.44 5.51
N LYS A 702 -13.33 -0.16 6.01
CA LYS A 702 -12.99 1.17 6.53
C LYS A 702 -12.62 2.19 5.45
N GLY A 703 -12.63 1.81 4.17
CA GLY A 703 -12.40 2.70 3.04
C GLY A 703 -13.40 3.86 2.98
N LEU A 704 -12.95 4.99 2.44
CA LEU A 704 -13.80 6.09 1.98
C LEU A 704 -14.39 5.79 0.59
N VAL A 705 -13.76 4.88 -0.13
CA VAL A 705 -14.17 4.32 -1.41
C VAL A 705 -14.22 2.81 -1.26
N CYS A 706 -15.18 2.14 -1.90
CA CYS A 706 -15.29 0.68 -1.90
C CYS A 706 -14.08 0.03 -2.61
N TYR A 707 -13.96 -1.29 -2.50
CA TYR A 707 -12.84 -2.06 -3.04
C TYR A 707 -12.74 -2.07 -4.57
N ASP A 708 -13.83 -1.70 -5.26
CA ASP A 708 -13.87 -1.47 -6.70
C ASP A 708 -13.08 -0.22 -7.13
N HIS A 709 -12.64 0.60 -6.17
CA HIS A 709 -11.96 1.89 -6.33
C HIS A 709 -12.73 2.90 -7.19
N THR A 710 -14.06 2.78 -7.21
CA THR A 710 -14.96 3.67 -7.97
C THR A 710 -16.14 4.17 -7.14
N THR A 711 -16.72 3.31 -6.30
CA THR A 711 -17.91 3.61 -5.50
C THR A 711 -17.52 4.41 -4.25
N LYS A 712 -17.73 5.73 -4.29
CA LYS A 712 -17.46 6.66 -3.19
C LYS A 712 -18.55 6.55 -2.12
N LYS A 713 -18.15 6.45 -0.84
CA LYS A 713 -19.04 6.50 0.32
C LYS A 713 -19.34 7.96 0.73
N ASP A 714 -20.35 8.19 1.56
CA ASP A 714 -20.71 9.53 2.02
C ASP A 714 -19.53 10.28 2.64
N ALA A 715 -18.71 9.59 3.43
CA ALA A 715 -17.56 10.17 4.09
C ALA A 715 -16.47 10.69 3.12
N PHE A 716 -16.36 10.16 1.90
CA PHE A 716 -15.50 10.73 0.85
C PHE A 716 -15.87 12.19 0.57
N TYR A 717 -17.16 12.48 0.42
CA TYR A 717 -17.65 13.82 0.12
C TYR A 717 -17.53 14.77 1.32
N PHE A 718 -17.55 14.23 2.55
CA PHE A 718 -17.23 15.02 3.73
C PHE A 718 -15.79 15.56 3.68
N TYR A 719 -14.82 14.67 3.37
CA TYR A 719 -13.43 15.10 3.22
C TYR A 719 -13.23 16.00 2.00
N LYS A 720 -13.86 15.71 0.87
CA LYS A 720 -13.84 16.61 -0.31
C LYS A 720 -14.35 18.02 0.06
N ALA A 721 -15.40 18.14 0.86
CA ALA A 721 -15.94 19.43 1.28
C ALA A 721 -14.98 20.24 2.16
N ASN A 722 -14.06 19.58 2.85
CA ASN A 722 -13.10 20.22 3.74
C ASN A 722 -11.71 20.40 3.12
N TRP A 723 -11.28 19.49 2.27
CA TRP A 723 -9.91 19.45 1.73
C TRP A 723 -9.80 20.04 0.32
N ASN A 724 -10.78 19.82 -0.56
CA ASN A 724 -10.78 20.41 -1.90
C ASN A 724 -11.52 21.75 -1.88
N GLN A 725 -10.78 22.85 -2.04
CA GLN A 725 -11.34 24.19 -2.08
C GLN A 725 -11.53 24.72 -3.51
N GLN A 726 -11.04 24.01 -4.52
CA GLN A 726 -11.06 24.42 -5.91
C GLN A 726 -12.40 24.09 -6.58
N ASP A 727 -12.84 22.83 -6.48
CA ASP A 727 -14.05 22.33 -7.13
C ASP A 727 -15.27 22.57 -6.23
N LYS A 728 -16.10 23.58 -6.55
CA LYS A 728 -17.35 23.82 -5.82
C LYS A 728 -18.36 22.73 -6.10
N PHE A 729 -18.93 22.14 -5.04
CA PHE A 729 -19.91 21.08 -5.17
C PHE A 729 -20.91 21.04 -4.03
N VAL A 730 -22.00 20.30 -4.26
CA VAL A 730 -23.03 19.98 -3.25
C VAL A 730 -23.32 18.49 -3.33
N TYR A 731 -23.30 17.81 -2.19
CA TYR A 731 -23.60 16.39 -2.12
C TYR A 731 -24.64 16.11 -1.04
N LEU A 732 -25.78 15.55 -1.42
CA LEU A 732 -26.81 15.07 -0.49
C LEU A 732 -26.38 13.72 0.06
N THR A 733 -26.29 13.59 1.40
CA THR A 733 -25.91 12.34 2.06
C THR A 733 -27.05 11.34 2.14
N SER A 734 -26.74 10.11 2.53
CA SER A 734 -27.72 9.02 2.76
C SER A 734 -28.66 8.76 1.57
N LYS A 735 -28.18 8.97 0.34
CA LYS A 735 -28.97 8.74 -0.87
C LYS A 735 -29.32 7.27 -1.09
N ARG A 736 -28.49 6.36 -0.55
CA ARG A 736 -28.70 4.91 -0.62
C ARG A 736 -29.71 4.41 0.40
N TYR A 737 -29.95 5.17 1.47
CA TYR A 737 -30.96 4.88 2.48
C TYR A 737 -32.37 5.23 1.95
N THR A 738 -32.94 4.38 1.10
CA THR A 738 -34.22 4.61 0.39
C THR A 738 -35.43 4.22 1.22
N GLU A 739 -35.32 3.18 2.06
CA GLU A 739 -36.37 2.73 2.95
C GLU A 739 -36.06 3.20 4.39
N ARG A 740 -36.89 4.11 4.91
CA ARG A 740 -36.66 4.72 6.20
C ARG A 740 -37.78 4.37 7.18
N ASP A 741 -37.41 4.04 8.38
CA ASP A 741 -38.30 3.60 9.46
C ASP A 741 -38.79 4.76 10.35
N THR A 742 -38.25 5.96 10.16
CA THR A 742 -38.59 7.15 10.91
C THR A 742 -39.34 8.20 10.07
N LYS A 743 -40.31 8.88 10.72
CA LYS A 743 -41.11 9.93 10.10
C LYS A 743 -40.35 11.24 9.90
N TYR A 744 -39.44 11.54 10.82
CA TYR A 744 -38.63 12.76 10.84
C TYR A 744 -37.18 12.40 10.67
N GLN A 745 -36.50 13.13 9.80
CA GLN A 745 -35.07 12.93 9.55
C GLN A 745 -34.39 14.27 9.30
N GLN A 746 -33.19 14.38 9.82
CA GLN A 746 -32.29 15.45 9.44
C GLN A 746 -31.81 15.23 8.01
N ILE A 747 -32.02 16.20 7.13
CA ILE A 747 -31.38 16.22 5.80
C ILE A 747 -30.00 16.83 5.99
N LYS A 748 -28.97 16.10 5.57
CA LYS A 748 -27.56 16.50 5.63
C LYS A 748 -26.97 16.63 4.24
N VAL A 749 -26.15 17.64 4.04
CA VAL A 749 -25.45 17.93 2.80
C VAL A 749 -24.00 18.26 3.09
N TYR A 750 -23.09 17.72 2.27
CA TYR A 750 -21.68 18.10 2.25
C TYR A 750 -21.41 19.09 1.12
N SER A 751 -20.73 20.19 1.44
CA SER A 751 -20.42 21.24 0.45
C SER A 751 -19.28 22.14 0.92
N ASN A 752 -18.42 22.55 0.01
CA ASN A 752 -17.38 23.58 0.20
C ASN A 752 -17.87 24.98 -0.22
N CYS A 753 -19.18 25.15 -0.48
CA CYS A 753 -19.80 26.43 -0.74
C CYS A 753 -20.06 27.22 0.55
N GLU A 754 -20.25 28.53 0.46
CA GLU A 754 -20.55 29.40 1.60
C GLU A 754 -21.94 29.15 2.18
N GLY A 755 -22.90 28.76 1.32
CA GLY A 755 -24.28 28.43 1.71
C GLY A 755 -24.91 27.47 0.73
N VAL A 756 -25.90 26.70 1.22
CA VAL A 756 -26.68 25.73 0.46
C VAL A 756 -28.14 25.95 0.75
N GLU A 757 -28.99 25.90 -0.26
CA GLU A 757 -30.45 26.00 -0.16
C GLU A 757 -31.10 24.70 -0.64
N LEU A 758 -32.06 24.22 0.14
CA LEU A 758 -32.81 22.99 -0.14
C LEU A 758 -34.14 23.31 -0.82
N PHE A 759 -34.42 22.59 -1.90
CA PHE A 759 -35.73 22.60 -2.57
C PHE A 759 -36.35 21.21 -2.51
N VAL A 760 -37.60 21.13 -2.11
CA VAL A 760 -38.41 19.91 -2.13
C VAL A 760 -39.59 20.12 -3.09
N ASN A 761 -39.68 19.29 -4.13
CA ASN A 761 -40.70 19.42 -5.19
C ASN A 761 -40.77 20.84 -5.82
N GLY A 762 -39.59 21.47 -5.97
CA GLY A 762 -39.45 22.80 -6.55
C GLY A 762 -39.79 23.97 -5.61
N GLN A 763 -40.16 23.70 -4.36
CA GLN A 763 -40.37 24.70 -3.32
C GLN A 763 -39.18 24.80 -2.39
N SER A 764 -38.75 26.05 -2.13
CA SER A 764 -37.63 26.27 -1.18
C SER A 764 -38.05 25.93 0.24
N VAL A 765 -37.21 25.13 0.90
CA VAL A 765 -37.30 24.84 2.35
C VAL A 765 -36.38 25.80 3.13
N GLY A 766 -35.56 26.57 2.40
CA GLY A 766 -34.65 27.56 2.95
C GLY A 766 -33.20 27.14 2.99
N LYS A 767 -32.36 28.01 3.53
CA LYS A 767 -30.91 27.77 3.65
C LYS A 767 -30.62 26.79 4.77
N GLY A 768 -29.69 25.88 4.52
CA GLY A 768 -29.17 24.94 5.52
C GLY A 768 -28.46 25.64 6.67
N ARG A 769 -28.67 25.14 7.87
CA ARG A 769 -27.87 25.51 9.05
C ARG A 769 -26.50 24.85 8.95
N LYS A 770 -25.45 25.65 8.97
CA LYS A 770 -24.07 25.13 8.99
C LYS A 770 -23.82 24.49 10.37
N GLN A 771 -23.66 23.17 10.41
CA GLN A 771 -23.41 22.43 11.64
C GLN A 771 -21.92 22.46 12.02
N GLN A 772 -21.06 22.23 11.02
CA GLN A 772 -19.61 22.33 11.11
C GLN A 772 -19.00 22.63 9.74
N SER A 773 -17.68 22.64 9.61
CA SER A 773 -17.03 22.85 8.32
C SER A 773 -17.51 21.81 7.30
N GLY A 774 -17.91 22.26 6.13
CA GLY A 774 -18.38 21.40 5.04
C GLY A 774 -19.74 20.72 5.24
N VAL A 775 -20.47 20.96 6.36
CA VAL A 775 -21.72 20.26 6.71
C VAL A 775 -22.88 21.22 6.90
N PHE A 776 -23.94 21.03 6.10
CA PHE A 776 -25.20 21.77 6.20
C PHE A 776 -26.36 20.83 6.51
N VAL A 777 -27.26 21.24 7.39
CA VAL A 777 -28.40 20.42 7.85
C VAL A 777 -29.71 21.19 7.84
N TRP A 778 -30.81 20.45 7.64
CA TRP A 778 -32.20 20.88 7.80
C TRP A 778 -32.90 19.90 8.73
N ASP A 779 -33.53 20.42 9.76
CA ASP A 779 -34.38 19.65 10.65
C ASP A 779 -35.80 19.69 10.06
N THR A 780 -36.27 18.59 9.45
CA THR A 780 -37.55 18.53 8.71
C THR A 780 -38.54 17.56 9.33
#